data_9a293e1572731efba8c50ac1bb652f12
#
_entry.id   9a293e1572731efba8c50ac1bb652f12
#
_cell.length_a   1.000
_cell.length_b   1.000
_cell.length_c   1.000
_cell.angle_alpha   90.00
_cell.angle_beta   90.00
_cell.angle_gamma   90.00
#
_symmetry.space_group_name_H-M   'P 1'
#
loop_
_entity.id
_entity.type
_entity.pdbx_description
1 polymer ?
#
loop_
_entity_poly.entity_id
_entity_poly.type
_entity_poly.pdbx_seq_one_letter_code
_entity_poly.pdbx_strand_id
1 'polypeptide(L)'
;MGKKLSRIVHNIEVLVTEMNSFGFRNQQEAPPSKEWRITDSIILDSEKDIVSRSRREEKKQIKNILINHASNRDLTVLPIIGMGGQGKTTFAQLVYNDPEIKEYFQLQRWCCVSDDFDVAKIASSICQSSENNREKALQNLQTELSGKRYLIVLDDVWNEDADKWEKLKTCLKHGGKGSAILMTTRKARVAQIMRTCVDDSHNLGELHKLFLKEIFENRAFCLRKPNAPELSDVVEKILDRCVGSPLAARAFGSMLSNKTSMKDWTDILNRSNTCNDQAGILPILKLSYDDLPSHIKLCFAFCAIFPKDYQINVEALIQLWMAHDCIQPKHGDNLETAGRETFDELTRRSFFQDVTRKPKREWRQFRSATVCSIHDLMHDIALSVMGEDCLTIFYWEDEKKLLSAGPTRHMFSLRPNNGKNVEAYLRKHIQSLQSLSLLCSDSYSNGLAQHLSKYNHLRALKLTFFNYNNLRPRHLQYLRSLKCMPPDLGQLTSLKTLTYFVMGSSPGCSTMRELRDLNLDGILELSCLQHVTEEDAKSSSIGSKENLVGLSLEWSDNSIEELDLHKNVLDALKPPAGIDFLRICSYKGTGFPTWVTCLTMLQHLTELHLDGCRMCDEFPQFGLFKALEVLVLRRMDKLQSLCNHNSSATFPALKDLTLVNLKIFERWVATEGEELTFPLLENVKIEDCPLLTALPEAPKLIVIRLKEEKAQLSLTIFRSRYMSSLRELFLSVSDREATPAPKLDEDREVSLSEIKLDGCNFLFPSSPPRPAAGVWKWFGQLVDLEIKSCDSLIYWP
;
A
#
# COMPACT_ATOMS: atom_id res chain seq x y z
N MET A 1 31.09 -20.66 49.83
CA MET A 1 30.23 -19.55 49.39
C MET A 1 30.93 -18.66 48.36
N GLY A 2 32.17 -18.22 48.56
CA GLY A 2 32.86 -17.30 47.64
C GLY A 2 32.95 -17.71 46.16
N LYS A 3 33.25 -18.97 45.84
CA LYS A 3 33.32 -19.46 44.46
C LYS A 3 31.96 -19.47 43.72
N LYS A 4 30.84 -19.63 44.45
CA LYS A 4 29.50 -19.59 43.89
C LYS A 4 29.06 -18.14 43.59
N LEU A 5 29.43 -17.21 44.48
CA LEU A 5 29.18 -15.78 44.29
C LEU A 5 29.99 -15.21 43.13
N SER A 6 31.27 -15.56 43.01
CA SER A 6 32.15 -15.17 41.91
C SER A 6 31.63 -15.67 40.54
N ARG A 7 31.04 -16.88 40.50
CA ARG A 7 30.44 -17.42 39.29
C ARG A 7 29.13 -16.73 38.90
N ILE A 8 28.33 -16.32 39.92
CA ILE A 8 27.10 -15.54 39.69
C ILE A 8 27.44 -14.13 39.20
N VAL A 9 28.43 -13.47 39.80
CA VAL A 9 28.91 -12.15 39.37
C VAL A 9 29.45 -12.21 37.94
N HIS A 10 30.27 -13.22 37.62
CA HIS A 10 30.77 -13.42 36.27
C HIS A 10 29.63 -13.66 35.24
N ASN A 11 28.62 -14.47 35.60
CA ASN A 11 27.46 -14.68 34.72
C ASN A 11 26.60 -13.41 34.56
N ILE A 12 26.51 -12.57 35.60
CA ILE A 12 25.83 -11.26 35.50
C ILE A 12 26.66 -10.31 34.63
N GLU A 13 27.98 -10.29 34.74
CA GLU A 13 28.86 -9.49 33.89
C GLU A 13 28.79 -9.92 32.43
N VAL A 14 28.72 -11.21 32.14
CA VAL A 14 28.50 -11.75 30.78
C VAL A 14 27.11 -11.33 30.26
N LEU A 15 26.07 -11.50 31.07
CA LEU A 15 24.71 -11.08 30.73
C LEU A 15 24.61 -9.56 30.52
N VAL A 16 25.26 -8.76 31.36
CA VAL A 16 25.33 -7.29 31.20
C VAL A 16 26.12 -6.91 29.96
N THR A 17 27.18 -7.65 29.63
CA THR A 17 27.95 -7.45 28.41
C THR A 17 27.13 -7.85 27.16
N GLU A 18 26.40 -8.95 27.22
CA GLU A 18 25.44 -9.35 26.19
C GLU A 18 24.28 -8.36 26.08
N MET A 19 23.70 -7.90 27.18
CA MET A 19 22.68 -6.85 27.17
C MET A 19 23.22 -5.54 26.62
N ASN A 20 24.46 -5.16 26.87
CA ASN A 20 25.11 -3.99 26.31
C ASN A 20 25.43 -4.19 24.81
N SER A 21 25.74 -5.42 24.38
CA SER A 21 25.87 -5.77 22.96
C SER A 21 24.54 -5.75 22.21
N PHE A 22 23.42 -5.93 22.92
CA PHE A 22 22.05 -5.73 22.41
C PHE A 22 21.59 -4.25 22.45
N GLY A 23 22.46 -3.30 22.67
CA GLY A 23 22.17 -1.88 22.54
C GLY A 23 21.33 -1.26 23.68
N PHE A 24 21.20 -1.89 24.85
CA PHE A 24 20.56 -1.31 26.03
C PHE A 24 21.45 -0.30 26.79
N ARG A 25 22.14 0.57 26.04
CA ARG A 25 22.77 1.74 26.66
C ARG A 25 21.74 2.85 26.78
N ASN A 26 21.81 3.57 27.92
CA ASN A 26 21.02 4.75 28.26
C ASN A 26 20.61 5.53 27.01
N GLN A 27 19.32 5.81 26.88
CA GLN A 27 18.74 6.64 25.84
C GLN A 27 19.40 8.00 25.81
N GLN A 28 20.44 8.14 24.99
CA GLN A 28 20.57 9.36 24.22
C GLN A 28 19.50 9.21 23.11
N GLU A 29 18.56 10.16 23.10
CA GLU A 29 17.50 10.24 22.10
C GLU A 29 18.09 9.95 20.72
N ALA A 30 17.67 8.87 20.09
CA ALA A 30 18.04 8.59 18.71
C ALA A 30 17.65 9.79 17.85
N PRO A 31 18.53 10.29 17.00
CA PRO A 31 18.18 11.41 16.13
C PRO A 31 17.00 10.99 15.23
N PRO A 32 16.03 11.89 15.04
CA PRO A 32 14.79 11.61 14.37
C PRO A 32 14.96 11.21 12.90
N SER A 33 14.21 10.21 12.45
CA SER A 33 14.16 9.74 11.06
C SER A 33 13.12 10.53 10.25
N LYS A 34 13.36 10.69 8.95
CA LYS A 34 12.70 11.73 8.14
C LYS A 34 12.02 11.16 6.89
N GLU A 35 10.74 10.74 6.96
CA GLU A 35 9.88 10.58 5.78
C GLU A 35 8.37 10.77 6.02
N TRP A 36 7.66 11.02 4.90
CA TRP A 36 6.27 11.46 4.87
C TRP A 36 5.30 10.36 5.24
N ARG A 37 4.54 10.60 6.30
CA ARG A 37 3.37 9.83 6.67
C ARG A 37 2.19 10.24 5.79
N ILE A 38 1.58 9.30 5.11
CA ILE A 38 0.24 9.46 4.57
C ILE A 38 -0.72 8.97 5.66
N THR A 39 -1.03 9.80 6.64
CA THR A 39 -2.18 9.56 7.48
C THR A 39 -3.40 10.00 6.70
N ASP A 40 -4.30 9.07 6.41
CA ASP A 40 -5.58 9.39 5.84
C ASP A 40 -6.43 10.16 6.86
N SER A 41 -7.25 11.09 6.39
CA SER A 41 -8.22 11.81 7.22
C SER A 41 -9.39 10.93 7.68
N ILE A 42 -9.36 9.64 7.36
CA ILE A 42 -10.44 8.67 7.59
C ILE A 42 -10.18 7.88 8.87
N ILE A 43 -11.18 7.83 9.76
CA ILE A 43 -11.18 6.95 10.94
C ILE A 43 -11.79 5.62 10.53
N LEU A 44 -11.14 4.50 10.86
CA LEU A 44 -11.68 3.16 10.64
C LEU A 44 -12.97 2.97 11.48
N ASP A 45 -14.03 2.45 10.88
CA ASP A 45 -15.37 2.37 11.45
C ASP A 45 -15.46 1.63 12.79
N SER A 46 -14.60 0.61 13.02
CA SER A 46 -14.66 -0.23 14.23
C SER A 46 -14.41 0.49 15.56
N GLU A 47 -13.76 1.66 15.54
CA GLU A 47 -13.43 2.42 16.75
C GLU A 47 -13.97 3.84 16.76
N LYS A 48 -14.55 4.26 15.65
CA LYS A 48 -15.10 5.61 15.44
C LYS A 48 -16.10 6.00 16.52
N ASP A 49 -16.95 5.07 16.91
CA ASP A 49 -17.97 5.30 17.95
C ASP A 49 -17.34 5.51 19.34
N ILE A 50 -16.36 4.67 19.73
CA ILE A 50 -15.66 4.81 21.02
C ILE A 50 -14.95 6.15 21.11
N VAL A 51 -14.20 6.53 20.05
CA VAL A 51 -13.47 7.80 20.00
C VAL A 51 -14.45 8.98 20.02
N SER A 52 -15.55 8.90 19.27
CA SER A 52 -16.56 9.96 19.21
C SER A 52 -17.22 10.20 20.58
N ARG A 53 -17.55 9.12 21.30
CA ARG A 53 -18.16 9.21 22.64
C ARG A 53 -17.15 9.69 23.70
N SER A 54 -15.93 9.16 23.64
CA SER A 54 -14.89 9.41 24.64
C SER A 54 -14.31 10.82 24.59
N ARG A 55 -14.29 11.45 23.41
CA ARG A 55 -13.68 12.78 23.18
C ARG A 55 -14.71 13.86 22.84
N ARG A 56 -15.98 13.64 23.20
CA ARG A 56 -17.09 14.51 22.82
C ARG A 56 -16.94 15.94 23.34
N GLU A 57 -16.59 16.11 24.62
CA GLU A 57 -16.44 17.44 25.23
C GLU A 57 -15.18 18.15 24.72
N GLU A 58 -14.06 17.43 24.59
CA GLU A 58 -12.83 17.97 24.03
C GLU A 58 -13.05 18.42 22.57
N LYS A 59 -13.75 17.60 21.76
CA LYS A 59 -14.13 17.96 20.40
C LYS A 59 -14.97 19.24 20.35
N LYS A 60 -15.94 19.39 21.26
CA LYS A 60 -16.78 20.58 21.36
C LYS A 60 -15.95 21.83 21.68
N GLN A 61 -14.98 21.72 22.59
CA GLN A 61 -14.07 22.81 22.93
C GLN A 61 -13.23 23.22 21.71
N ILE A 62 -12.62 22.27 21.02
CA ILE A 62 -11.81 22.54 19.81
C ILE A 62 -12.65 23.19 18.71
N LYS A 63 -13.86 22.69 18.46
CA LYS A 63 -14.81 23.28 17.50
C LYS A 63 -15.10 24.74 17.86
N ASN A 64 -15.38 25.04 19.12
CA ASN A 64 -15.65 26.39 19.56
C ASN A 64 -14.44 27.33 19.31
N ILE A 65 -13.23 26.86 19.57
CA ILE A 65 -12.01 27.64 19.27
C ILE A 65 -11.87 27.87 17.76
N LEU A 66 -12.04 26.82 16.94
CA LEU A 66 -11.84 26.88 15.48
C LEU A 66 -12.90 27.75 14.76
N ILE A 67 -14.15 27.75 15.24
CA ILE A 67 -15.27 28.47 14.61
C ILE A 67 -15.42 29.87 15.20
N ASN A 68 -15.50 30.00 16.52
CA ASN A 68 -15.88 31.25 17.17
C ASN A 68 -14.68 32.14 17.51
N HIS A 69 -13.61 31.55 18.07
CA HIS A 69 -12.43 32.35 18.47
C HIS A 69 -11.53 32.68 17.29
N ALA A 70 -11.46 31.77 16.29
CA ALA A 70 -10.65 31.99 15.08
C ALA A 70 -11.28 33.02 14.12
N SER A 71 -12.61 33.21 14.13
CA SER A 71 -13.34 34.02 13.14
C SER A 71 -12.82 35.46 12.98
N ASN A 72 -12.26 36.05 14.04
CA ASN A 72 -11.74 37.43 14.07
C ASN A 72 -10.23 37.52 13.83
N ARG A 73 -9.52 36.38 13.68
CA ARG A 73 -8.06 36.35 13.48
C ARG A 73 -7.72 36.02 12.03
N ASP A 74 -6.59 36.48 11.54
CA ASP A 74 -6.10 36.15 10.21
C ASP A 74 -5.68 34.68 10.12
N LEU A 75 -5.05 34.16 11.17
CA LEU A 75 -4.64 32.75 11.28
C LEU A 75 -4.61 32.32 12.74
N THR A 76 -5.25 31.20 13.04
CA THR A 76 -5.19 30.56 14.36
C THR A 76 -4.43 29.22 14.24
N VAL A 77 -3.43 29.02 15.11
CA VAL A 77 -2.71 27.74 15.20
C VAL A 77 -3.01 27.10 16.54
N LEU A 78 -3.65 25.92 16.49
CA LEU A 78 -4.11 25.19 17.65
C LEU A 78 -3.36 23.85 17.78
N PRO A 79 -2.35 23.75 18.66
CA PRO A 79 -1.66 22.52 18.96
C PRO A 79 -2.50 21.57 19.84
N ILE A 80 -2.53 20.30 19.46
CA ILE A 80 -2.97 19.15 20.26
C ILE A 80 -1.70 18.45 20.77
N ILE A 81 -1.48 18.49 22.08
CA ILE A 81 -0.29 17.94 22.73
C ILE A 81 -0.66 16.67 23.46
N GLY A 82 0.22 15.66 23.45
CA GLY A 82 0.02 14.44 24.25
C GLY A 82 1.07 13.39 23.96
N MET A 83 1.16 12.38 24.82
CA MET A 83 2.12 11.29 24.69
C MET A 83 1.86 10.43 23.42
N GLY A 84 2.87 9.66 23.01
CA GLY A 84 2.71 8.65 21.97
C GLY A 84 1.59 7.65 22.32
N GLY A 85 0.75 7.28 21.34
CA GLY A 85 -0.32 6.30 21.57
C GLY A 85 -1.56 6.81 22.32
N GLN A 86 -1.68 8.11 22.62
CA GLN A 86 -2.88 8.71 23.23
C GLN A 86 -4.03 8.99 22.26
N GLY A 87 -3.79 8.82 20.94
CA GLY A 87 -4.80 9.02 19.92
C GLY A 87 -4.94 10.46 19.43
N LYS A 88 -3.87 11.27 19.44
CA LYS A 88 -3.85 12.66 18.92
C LYS A 88 -4.30 12.74 17.46
N THR A 89 -3.71 11.91 16.60
CA THR A 89 -4.06 11.83 15.19
C THR A 89 -5.54 11.46 15.01
N THR A 90 -6.02 10.44 15.72
CA THR A 90 -7.42 10.02 15.69
C THR A 90 -8.37 11.13 16.16
N PHE A 91 -7.96 11.88 17.18
CA PHE A 91 -8.74 13.03 17.66
C PHE A 91 -8.77 14.18 16.63
N ALA A 92 -7.63 14.47 15.99
CA ALA A 92 -7.58 15.44 14.90
C ALA A 92 -8.46 15.02 13.71
N GLN A 93 -8.49 13.72 13.36
CA GLN A 93 -9.39 13.17 12.34
C GLN A 93 -10.86 13.35 12.72
N LEU A 94 -11.19 13.13 14.00
CA LEU A 94 -12.57 13.33 14.50
C LEU A 94 -13.04 14.79 14.39
N VAL A 95 -12.14 15.76 14.61
CA VAL A 95 -12.41 17.18 14.43
C VAL A 95 -12.50 17.54 12.94
N TYR A 96 -11.53 17.09 12.14
CA TYR A 96 -11.44 17.37 10.70
C TYR A 96 -12.67 16.88 9.93
N ASN A 97 -13.22 15.72 10.32
CA ASN A 97 -14.38 15.12 9.67
C ASN A 97 -15.74 15.57 10.25
N ASP A 98 -15.75 16.50 11.19
CA ASP A 98 -17.00 17.03 11.76
C ASP A 98 -17.79 17.82 10.70
N PRO A 99 -19.12 17.59 10.56
CA PRO A 99 -19.93 18.28 9.56
C PRO A 99 -19.91 19.81 9.66
N GLU A 100 -19.98 20.36 10.87
CA GLU A 100 -19.95 21.82 11.08
C GLU A 100 -18.59 22.41 10.71
N ILE A 101 -17.50 21.69 10.95
CA ILE A 101 -16.14 22.07 10.53
C ILE A 101 -16.02 22.04 9.00
N LYS A 102 -16.59 21.02 8.35
CA LYS A 102 -16.59 20.93 6.87
C LYS A 102 -17.41 22.05 6.22
N GLU A 103 -18.51 22.42 6.81
CA GLU A 103 -19.34 23.53 6.32
C GLU A 103 -18.69 24.89 6.56
N TYR A 104 -17.99 25.08 7.67
CA TYR A 104 -17.37 26.35 8.03
C TYR A 104 -16.14 26.69 7.18
N PHE A 105 -15.27 25.72 6.83
CA PHE A 105 -14.05 25.95 6.08
C PHE A 105 -14.21 25.63 4.59
N GLN A 106 -13.92 26.60 3.72
CA GLN A 106 -14.01 26.47 2.27
C GLN A 106 -12.97 25.51 1.67
N LEU A 107 -11.85 25.37 2.37
CA LEU A 107 -10.74 24.50 1.97
C LEU A 107 -10.25 23.70 3.17
N GLN A 108 -10.19 22.39 3.04
CA GLN A 108 -9.60 21.53 4.06
C GLN A 108 -8.45 20.73 3.47
N ARG A 109 -7.33 20.68 4.19
CA ARG A 109 -6.15 19.90 3.80
C ARG A 109 -5.56 19.17 5.01
N TRP A 110 -5.08 17.98 4.75
CA TRP A 110 -4.36 17.16 5.73
C TRP A 110 -2.93 16.96 5.26
N CYS A 111 -1.97 17.29 6.10
CA CYS A 111 -0.56 17.10 5.85
C CYS A 111 0.09 16.41 7.04
N CYS A 112 0.69 15.26 6.82
CA CYS A 112 1.55 14.64 7.80
C CYS A 112 2.94 15.27 7.74
N VAL A 113 3.41 15.76 8.88
CA VAL A 113 4.71 16.40 9.01
C VAL A 113 5.58 15.46 9.83
N SER A 114 6.49 14.77 9.15
CA SER A 114 7.48 13.95 9.84
C SER A 114 8.62 14.81 10.44
N ASP A 115 9.65 14.15 10.95
CA ASP A 115 10.83 14.78 11.57
C ASP A 115 11.52 15.84 10.69
N ASP A 116 11.40 15.78 9.36
CA ASP A 116 11.92 16.79 8.44
C ASP A 116 10.87 17.84 8.09
N PHE A 117 10.90 18.93 8.79
CA PHE A 117 10.10 20.09 8.48
C PHE A 117 10.64 20.81 7.23
N ASP A 118 10.39 20.23 6.05
CA ASP A 118 10.71 20.86 4.77
C ASP A 118 9.53 21.69 4.27
N VAL A 119 9.71 23.00 4.32
CA VAL A 119 8.66 23.97 3.99
C VAL A 119 8.13 23.82 2.57
N ALA A 120 8.99 23.46 1.60
CA ALA A 120 8.58 23.28 0.22
C ALA A 120 7.73 22.02 0.03
N LYS A 121 8.11 20.95 0.71
CA LYS A 121 7.35 19.70 0.68
C LYS A 121 6.00 19.86 1.36
N ILE A 122 5.95 20.50 2.53
CA ILE A 122 4.69 20.78 3.22
C ILE A 122 3.78 21.60 2.32
N ALA A 123 4.30 22.64 1.66
CA ALA A 123 3.55 23.44 0.72
C ALA A 123 3.01 22.62 -0.47
N SER A 124 3.86 21.78 -1.07
CA SER A 124 3.45 20.90 -2.18
C SER A 124 2.41 19.87 -1.75
N SER A 125 2.54 19.32 -0.54
CA SER A 125 1.55 18.39 0.02
C SER A 125 0.20 19.04 0.24
N ILE A 126 0.16 20.24 0.80
CA ILE A 126 -1.08 21.02 1.01
C ILE A 126 -1.75 21.32 -0.34
N CYS A 127 -0.99 21.68 -1.37
CA CYS A 127 -1.47 21.96 -2.71
C CYS A 127 -1.77 20.69 -3.52
N GLN A 128 -1.50 19.50 -3.00
CA GLN A 128 -1.61 18.23 -3.75
C GLN A 128 -0.85 18.27 -5.09
N SER A 129 0.26 19.01 -5.12
CA SER A 129 1.12 19.20 -6.28
C SER A 129 2.44 18.45 -6.12
N SER A 130 3.09 18.11 -7.22
CA SER A 130 4.41 17.46 -7.25
C SER A 130 5.54 18.44 -7.53
N GLU A 131 5.38 19.72 -7.16
CA GLU A 131 6.35 20.76 -7.45
C GLU A 131 7.58 20.65 -6.53
N ASN A 132 8.77 20.51 -7.12
CA ASN A 132 10.03 20.39 -6.38
C ASN A 132 10.78 21.71 -6.25
N ASN A 133 10.41 22.73 -7.02
CA ASN A 133 10.99 24.05 -6.88
C ASN A 133 10.37 24.73 -5.65
N ARG A 134 11.22 25.06 -4.67
CA ARG A 134 10.79 25.63 -3.39
C ARG A 134 9.99 26.93 -3.53
N GLU A 135 10.46 27.84 -4.36
CA GLU A 135 9.79 29.15 -4.54
C GLU A 135 8.42 28.94 -5.21
N LYS A 136 8.37 28.10 -6.23
CA LYS A 136 7.13 27.80 -6.94
C LYS A 136 6.12 27.05 -6.08
N ALA A 137 6.57 26.12 -5.23
CA ALA A 137 5.71 25.44 -4.27
C ALA A 137 5.07 26.42 -3.28
N LEU A 138 5.84 27.39 -2.78
CA LEU A 138 5.33 28.43 -1.88
C LEU A 138 4.39 29.41 -2.58
N GLN A 139 4.67 29.79 -3.83
CA GLN A 139 3.78 30.63 -4.64
C GLN A 139 2.46 29.92 -4.93
N ASN A 140 2.50 28.64 -5.27
CA ASN A 140 1.30 27.83 -5.48
C ASN A 140 0.47 27.77 -4.19
N LEU A 141 1.10 27.58 -3.04
CA LEU A 141 0.42 27.56 -1.74
C LEU A 141 -0.29 28.89 -1.46
N GLN A 142 0.40 30.01 -1.65
CA GLN A 142 -0.18 31.34 -1.49
C GLN A 142 -1.39 31.57 -2.41
N THR A 143 -1.28 31.14 -3.66
CA THR A 143 -2.35 31.28 -4.66
C THR A 143 -3.56 30.41 -4.30
N GLU A 144 -3.36 29.17 -3.88
CA GLU A 144 -4.45 28.25 -3.54
C GLU A 144 -5.20 28.70 -2.29
N LEU A 145 -4.52 29.26 -1.31
CA LEU A 145 -5.09 29.71 -0.03
C LEU A 145 -5.69 31.12 -0.12
N SER A 146 -5.30 31.91 -1.12
CA SER A 146 -5.68 33.33 -1.21
C SER A 146 -7.17 33.56 -1.08
N GLY A 147 -7.55 34.37 -0.09
CA GLY A 147 -8.94 34.77 0.19
C GLY A 147 -9.86 33.65 0.68
N LYS A 148 -9.42 32.39 0.75
CA LYS A 148 -10.22 31.27 1.23
C LYS A 148 -10.01 31.07 2.72
N ARG A 149 -11.11 30.83 3.44
CA ARG A 149 -11.04 30.35 4.84
C ARG A 149 -10.73 28.87 4.83
N TYR A 150 -9.58 28.48 5.37
CA TYR A 150 -9.10 27.11 5.30
C TYR A 150 -8.86 26.50 6.70
N LEU A 151 -8.94 25.15 6.75
CA LEU A 151 -8.42 24.32 7.83
C LEU A 151 -7.32 23.44 7.30
N ILE A 152 -6.11 23.59 7.81
CA ILE A 152 -4.98 22.70 7.53
C ILE A 152 -4.67 21.91 8.79
N VAL A 153 -4.62 20.56 8.67
CA VAL A 153 -4.11 19.70 9.73
C VAL A 153 -2.64 19.39 9.45
N LEU A 154 -1.78 19.72 10.41
CA LEU A 154 -0.36 19.33 10.44
C LEU A 154 -0.19 18.24 11.49
N ASP A 155 -0.13 16.99 11.04
CA ASP A 155 -0.07 15.84 11.94
C ASP A 155 1.37 15.42 12.24
N ASP A 156 1.62 15.08 13.51
CA ASP A 156 2.88 14.58 14.08
C ASP A 156 4.10 15.50 13.84
N VAL A 157 3.99 16.76 14.27
CA VAL A 157 5.02 17.79 14.11
C VAL A 157 6.10 17.67 15.19
N TRP A 158 7.37 17.57 14.77
CA TRP A 158 8.54 17.43 15.66
C TRP A 158 9.51 18.60 15.63
N ASN A 159 9.36 19.48 14.64
CA ASN A 159 10.30 20.57 14.36
C ASN A 159 10.36 21.61 15.47
N GLU A 160 11.55 21.87 16.01
CA GLU A 160 11.83 22.92 16.99
C GLU A 160 12.49 24.16 16.37
N ASP A 161 12.67 24.18 15.05
CA ASP A 161 13.27 25.30 14.31
C ASP A 161 12.19 26.37 14.02
N ALA A 162 12.25 27.46 14.76
CA ALA A 162 11.31 28.55 14.64
C ALA A 162 11.41 29.30 13.28
N ASP A 163 12.59 29.32 12.66
CA ASP A 163 12.79 30.02 11.38
C ASP A 163 12.10 29.29 10.23
N LYS A 164 12.15 27.95 10.23
CA LYS A 164 11.42 27.12 9.28
C LYS A 164 9.92 27.31 9.43
N TRP A 165 9.43 27.37 10.68
CA TRP A 165 8.02 27.61 10.96
C TRP A 165 7.56 28.99 10.47
N GLU A 166 8.28 30.08 10.80
CA GLU A 166 7.88 31.42 10.38
C GLU A 166 7.87 31.59 8.86
N LYS A 167 8.75 30.89 8.12
CA LYS A 167 8.71 30.86 6.65
C LYS A 167 7.42 30.24 6.13
N LEU A 168 7.00 29.11 6.67
CA LEU A 168 5.74 28.45 6.27
C LEU A 168 4.54 29.32 6.67
N LYS A 169 4.52 29.82 7.91
CA LYS A 169 3.46 30.65 8.47
C LYS A 169 3.21 31.91 7.67
N THR A 170 4.27 32.54 7.15
CA THR A 170 4.15 33.71 6.27
C THR A 170 3.32 33.42 5.03
N CYS A 171 3.52 32.25 4.41
CA CYS A 171 2.72 31.82 3.25
C CYS A 171 1.27 31.51 3.64
N LEU A 172 1.08 30.89 4.80
CA LEU A 172 -0.24 30.50 5.31
C LEU A 172 -1.12 31.72 5.68
N LYS A 173 -0.54 32.85 6.07
CA LYS A 173 -1.28 34.09 6.38
C LYS A 173 -2.04 34.72 5.20
N HIS A 174 -1.83 34.25 3.96
CA HIS A 174 -2.53 34.75 2.79
C HIS A 174 -3.97 34.23 2.67
N GLY A 175 -4.41 33.36 3.55
CA GLY A 175 -5.79 32.88 3.62
C GLY A 175 -6.81 33.94 4.06
N GLY A 176 -8.07 33.63 3.94
CA GLY A 176 -9.18 34.45 4.46
C GLY A 176 -9.21 34.46 5.98
N LYS A 177 -9.80 35.50 6.57
CA LYS A 177 -10.02 35.60 8.02
C LYS A 177 -10.76 34.38 8.54
N GLY A 178 -10.38 33.91 9.72
CA GLY A 178 -10.92 32.72 10.33
C GLY A 178 -10.25 31.44 9.86
N SER A 179 -9.15 31.51 9.11
CA SER A 179 -8.34 30.35 8.76
C SER A 179 -7.65 29.76 9.98
N ALA A 180 -7.50 28.42 10.00
CA ALA A 180 -6.94 27.73 11.13
C ALA A 180 -5.98 26.59 10.73
N ILE A 181 -5.04 26.32 11.62
CA ILE A 181 -4.14 25.17 11.58
C ILE A 181 -4.39 24.35 12.84
N LEU A 182 -4.76 23.11 12.68
CA LEU A 182 -4.81 22.12 13.75
C LEU A 182 -3.53 21.31 13.69
N MET A 183 -2.76 21.26 14.76
CA MET A 183 -1.46 20.61 14.76
C MET A 183 -1.39 19.54 15.85
N THR A 184 -0.84 18.36 15.57
CA THR A 184 -0.55 17.37 16.60
C THR A 184 0.94 17.27 16.88
N THR A 185 1.31 17.13 18.15
CA THR A 185 2.70 16.98 18.57
C THR A 185 2.83 16.22 19.90
N ARG A 186 3.96 15.58 20.12
CA ARG A 186 4.36 14.99 21.41
C ARG A 186 5.13 15.98 22.28
N LYS A 187 5.71 17.02 21.70
CA LYS A 187 6.61 17.96 22.35
C LYS A 187 5.91 19.26 22.71
N ALA A 188 5.82 19.57 24.00
CA ALA A 188 5.28 20.84 24.48
C ALA A 188 6.05 22.05 23.92
N ARG A 189 7.37 21.92 23.70
CA ARG A 189 8.20 22.99 23.13
C ARG A 189 7.80 23.33 21.69
N VAL A 190 7.52 22.31 20.84
CA VAL A 190 7.02 22.54 19.48
C VAL A 190 5.70 23.30 19.50
N ALA A 191 4.79 22.90 20.38
CA ALA A 191 3.52 23.60 20.55
C ALA A 191 3.72 25.06 21.00
N GLN A 192 4.66 25.35 21.90
CA GLN A 192 4.99 26.72 22.32
C GLN A 192 5.52 27.59 21.18
N ILE A 193 6.34 27.01 20.30
CA ILE A 193 6.92 27.72 19.14
C ILE A 193 5.82 28.03 18.11
N MET A 194 4.91 27.11 17.86
CA MET A 194 3.99 27.20 16.72
C MET A 194 2.64 27.82 17.05
N ARG A 195 2.18 27.82 18.32
CA ARG A 195 0.87 28.37 18.73
C ARG A 195 0.74 29.86 18.44
N THR A 196 -0.47 30.32 18.20
CA THR A 196 -0.77 31.74 17.98
C THR A 196 -0.84 32.50 19.30
N CYS A 197 -1.52 31.96 20.31
CA CYS A 197 -1.66 32.55 21.64
C CYS A 197 -1.34 31.53 22.73
N VAL A 198 -1.08 32.00 23.95
CA VAL A 198 -0.75 31.12 25.10
C VAL A 198 -1.88 30.17 25.41
N ASP A 199 -3.14 30.61 25.25
CA ASP A 199 -4.34 29.83 25.54
C ASP A 199 -4.77 28.94 24.35
N ASP A 200 -4.14 29.07 23.18
CA ASP A 200 -4.47 28.29 22.00
C ASP A 200 -3.69 26.96 21.99
N SER A 201 -3.77 26.16 23.05
CA SER A 201 -3.20 24.82 23.08
C SER A 201 -4.13 23.85 23.82
N HIS A 202 -4.25 22.63 23.30
CA HIS A 202 -5.05 21.58 23.91
C HIS A 202 -4.16 20.41 24.31
N ASN A 203 -4.09 20.16 25.62
CA ASN A 203 -3.46 18.95 26.13
C ASN A 203 -4.46 17.81 26.09
N LEU A 204 -4.23 16.85 25.19
CA LEU A 204 -5.07 15.67 25.12
C LEU A 204 -4.84 14.80 26.36
N GLY A 205 -5.86 14.74 27.22
CA GLY A 205 -5.80 14.01 28.47
C GLY A 205 -5.76 12.49 28.29
N GLU A 206 -5.54 11.80 29.40
CA GLU A 206 -5.68 10.34 29.46
C GLU A 206 -7.10 9.92 29.08
N LEU A 207 -7.24 8.80 28.39
CA LEU A 207 -8.56 8.27 28.08
C LEU A 207 -9.19 7.69 29.35
N HIS A 208 -10.48 8.00 29.59
CA HIS A 208 -11.18 7.52 30.78
C HIS A 208 -11.24 5.98 30.80
N LYS A 209 -11.04 5.39 31.97
CA LYS A 209 -10.90 3.94 32.17
C LYS A 209 -12.04 3.11 31.56
N LEU A 210 -13.26 3.65 31.52
CA LEU A 210 -14.42 2.99 30.90
C LEU A 210 -14.19 2.73 29.39
N PHE A 211 -13.67 3.71 28.67
CA PHE A 211 -13.40 3.58 27.24
C PHE A 211 -12.16 2.74 26.96
N LEU A 212 -11.14 2.81 27.84
CA LEU A 212 -9.99 1.90 27.77
C LEU A 212 -10.44 0.45 27.93
N LYS A 213 -11.37 0.20 28.85
CA LYS A 213 -11.97 -1.12 29.08
C LYS A 213 -12.68 -1.62 27.83
N GLU A 214 -13.47 -0.78 27.19
CA GLU A 214 -14.18 -1.11 25.95
C GLU A 214 -13.20 -1.44 24.81
N ILE A 215 -12.14 -0.64 24.62
CA ILE A 215 -11.08 -0.91 23.63
C ILE A 215 -10.38 -2.24 23.94
N PHE A 216 -10.03 -2.47 25.18
CA PHE A 216 -9.37 -3.69 25.64
C PHE A 216 -10.28 -4.91 25.43
N GLU A 217 -11.53 -4.86 25.87
CA GLU A 217 -12.47 -5.97 25.77
C GLU A 217 -12.82 -6.32 24.33
N ASN A 218 -12.98 -5.33 23.45
CA ASN A 218 -13.20 -5.54 22.03
C ASN A 218 -12.05 -6.34 21.36
N ARG A 219 -10.83 -6.20 21.88
CA ARG A 219 -9.68 -6.97 21.41
C ARG A 219 -9.49 -8.29 22.15
N ALA A 220 -9.57 -8.28 23.48
CA ALA A 220 -9.34 -9.46 24.29
C ALA A 220 -10.40 -10.54 24.09
N PHE A 221 -11.65 -10.13 23.82
CA PHE A 221 -12.79 -11.05 23.70
C PHE A 221 -13.31 -11.22 22.28
N CYS A 222 -12.57 -10.78 21.28
CA CYS A 222 -12.99 -10.89 19.88
C CYS A 222 -13.20 -12.36 19.42
N LEU A 223 -12.49 -13.33 20.01
CA LEU A 223 -12.61 -14.74 19.67
C LEU A 223 -13.47 -15.50 20.68
N ARG A 224 -13.36 -15.20 21.98
CA ARG A 224 -14.08 -15.88 23.04
C ARG A 224 -14.01 -15.08 24.34
N LYS A 225 -15.13 -14.94 25.04
CA LYS A 225 -15.18 -14.35 26.38
C LYS A 225 -14.99 -15.46 27.42
N PRO A 226 -13.94 -15.43 28.27
CA PRO A 226 -13.81 -16.36 29.38
C PRO A 226 -14.90 -16.12 30.42
N ASN A 227 -15.52 -17.20 30.90
CA ASN A 227 -16.53 -17.13 31.99
C ASN A 227 -15.82 -17.26 33.34
N ALA A 228 -15.13 -16.20 33.79
CA ALA A 228 -14.53 -16.20 35.10
C ALA A 228 -14.83 -14.90 35.84
N PRO A 229 -15.54 -14.93 36.97
CA PRO A 229 -15.83 -13.72 37.78
C PRO A 229 -14.53 -13.03 38.28
N GLU A 230 -13.46 -13.79 38.51
CA GLU A 230 -12.14 -13.29 38.92
C GLU A 230 -11.41 -12.49 37.82
N LEU A 231 -11.88 -12.58 36.57
CA LEU A 231 -11.26 -11.90 35.44
C LEU A 231 -11.39 -10.37 35.55
N SER A 232 -12.44 -9.89 36.23
CA SER A 232 -12.68 -8.45 36.38
C SER A 232 -11.55 -7.75 37.12
N ASP A 233 -11.02 -8.35 38.19
CA ASP A 233 -9.92 -7.75 38.97
C ASP A 233 -8.61 -7.71 38.22
N VAL A 234 -8.34 -8.74 37.40
CA VAL A 234 -7.15 -8.77 36.56
C VAL A 234 -7.26 -7.73 35.45
N VAL A 235 -8.42 -7.59 34.82
CA VAL A 235 -8.68 -6.57 33.80
C VAL A 235 -8.49 -5.17 34.40
N GLU A 236 -9.03 -4.89 35.57
CA GLU A 236 -8.87 -3.59 36.23
C GLU A 236 -7.37 -3.25 36.47
N LYS A 237 -6.58 -4.19 36.95
CA LYS A 237 -5.14 -4.03 37.13
C LYS A 237 -4.39 -3.82 35.83
N ILE A 238 -4.79 -4.51 34.75
CA ILE A 238 -4.21 -4.32 33.42
C ILE A 238 -4.52 -2.91 32.89
N LEU A 239 -5.77 -2.44 33.09
CA LEU A 239 -6.18 -1.10 32.65
C LEU A 239 -5.42 0.00 33.39
N ASP A 240 -5.13 -0.19 34.66
CA ASP A 240 -4.26 0.74 35.44
C ASP A 240 -2.85 0.86 34.85
N ARG A 241 -2.32 -0.24 34.25
CA ARG A 241 -1.04 -0.24 33.55
C ARG A 241 -1.07 0.48 32.19
N CYS A 242 -2.24 0.61 31.59
CA CYS A 242 -2.34 1.29 30.28
C CYS A 242 -2.08 2.79 30.36
N VAL A 243 -2.04 3.40 31.56
CA VAL A 243 -1.74 4.83 31.79
C VAL A 243 -2.55 5.72 30.81
N GLY A 244 -3.86 5.48 30.71
CA GLY A 244 -4.72 6.24 29.81
C GLY A 244 -4.50 6.08 28.32
N SER A 245 -3.60 5.16 27.88
CA SER A 245 -3.24 4.97 26.48
C SER A 245 -4.12 3.95 25.77
N PRO A 246 -4.87 4.34 24.70
CA PRO A 246 -5.58 3.41 23.82
C PRO A 246 -4.67 2.34 23.19
N LEU A 247 -3.45 2.74 22.81
CA LEU A 247 -2.48 1.81 22.19
C LEU A 247 -2.06 0.70 23.16
N ALA A 248 -1.82 1.03 24.43
CA ALA A 248 -1.49 0.06 25.46
C ALA A 248 -2.66 -0.90 25.74
N ALA A 249 -3.89 -0.38 25.79
CA ALA A 249 -5.09 -1.19 25.96
C ALA A 249 -5.30 -2.17 24.80
N ARG A 250 -5.04 -1.74 23.56
CA ARG A 250 -5.05 -2.62 22.37
C ARG A 250 -3.98 -3.69 22.45
N ALA A 251 -2.75 -3.32 22.82
CA ALA A 251 -1.64 -4.26 22.91
C ALA A 251 -1.91 -5.37 23.92
N PHE A 252 -2.37 -5.00 25.13
CA PHE A 252 -2.76 -5.99 26.14
C PHE A 252 -3.94 -6.85 25.69
N GLY A 253 -5.01 -6.23 25.14
CA GLY A 253 -6.18 -6.95 24.66
C GLY A 253 -5.80 -7.98 23.60
N SER A 254 -4.91 -7.58 22.66
CA SER A 254 -4.44 -8.46 21.59
C SER A 254 -3.55 -9.60 22.11
N MET A 255 -2.66 -9.35 23.10
CA MET A 255 -1.88 -10.42 23.74
C MET A 255 -2.75 -11.46 24.43
N LEU A 256 -3.87 -11.03 25.01
CA LEU A 256 -4.76 -11.87 25.79
C LEU A 256 -5.86 -12.55 24.99
N SER A 257 -6.07 -12.15 23.74
CA SER A 257 -7.16 -12.65 22.89
C SER A 257 -7.16 -14.18 22.69
N ASN A 258 -5.99 -14.79 22.68
CA ASN A 258 -5.78 -16.24 22.50
C ASN A 258 -5.55 -16.99 23.83
N LYS A 259 -5.57 -16.30 24.97
CA LYS A 259 -5.26 -16.87 26.29
C LYS A 259 -6.57 -17.20 27.02
N THR A 260 -6.77 -18.48 27.31
CA THR A 260 -8.03 -18.97 27.92
C THR A 260 -7.91 -19.21 29.42
N SER A 261 -6.68 -19.29 29.98
CA SER A 261 -6.45 -19.59 31.37
C SER A 261 -6.19 -18.34 32.22
N MET A 262 -6.74 -18.29 33.41
CA MET A 262 -6.45 -17.23 34.41
C MET A 262 -4.96 -17.10 34.74
N LYS A 263 -4.24 -18.22 34.69
CA LYS A 263 -2.81 -18.23 34.93
C LYS A 263 -2.07 -17.41 33.87
N ASP A 264 -2.42 -17.57 32.61
CA ASP A 264 -1.77 -16.82 31.53
C ASP A 264 -2.01 -15.31 31.66
N TRP A 265 -3.21 -14.91 32.08
CA TRP A 265 -3.57 -13.51 32.31
C TRP A 265 -2.79 -12.91 33.48
N THR A 266 -2.69 -13.68 34.59
CA THR A 266 -1.93 -13.28 35.76
C THR A 266 -0.44 -13.21 35.48
N ASP A 267 0.11 -14.15 34.69
CA ASP A 267 1.51 -14.15 34.30
C ASP A 267 1.87 -12.92 33.45
N ILE A 268 1.01 -12.53 32.51
CA ILE A 268 1.20 -11.30 31.71
C ILE A 268 1.14 -10.05 32.61
N LEU A 269 0.19 -9.98 33.54
CA LEU A 269 0.11 -8.90 34.50
C LEU A 269 1.38 -8.82 35.36
N ASN A 270 1.87 -9.95 35.87
CA ASN A 270 3.08 -10.01 36.69
C ASN A 270 4.33 -9.59 35.89
N ARG A 271 4.47 -10.03 34.64
CA ARG A 271 5.55 -9.61 33.76
C ARG A 271 5.49 -8.11 33.48
N SER A 272 4.30 -7.52 33.41
CA SER A 272 4.16 -6.07 33.24
C SER A 272 4.59 -5.30 34.49
N ASN A 273 4.55 -5.92 35.68
CA ASN A 273 4.99 -5.32 36.94
C ASN A 273 6.52 -5.17 37.03
N THR A 274 7.28 -6.06 36.41
CA THR A 274 8.74 -6.01 36.40
C THR A 274 9.32 -4.92 35.48
N CYS A 275 8.47 -4.30 34.66
CA CYS A 275 8.85 -3.25 33.73
C CYS A 275 8.73 -1.82 34.33
N ASN A 276 8.57 -1.70 35.65
CA ASN A 276 8.20 -0.45 36.34
C ASN A 276 9.28 0.67 36.35
N ASP A 277 10.51 0.38 35.98
CA ASP A 277 11.62 1.34 36.05
C ASP A 277 11.67 2.33 34.89
N GLN A 278 10.80 2.20 33.90
CA GLN A 278 10.71 3.10 32.75
C GLN A 278 9.31 3.73 32.65
N ALA A 279 9.25 5.06 32.67
CA ALA A 279 8.01 5.79 32.50
C ALA A 279 7.45 5.62 31.08
N GLY A 280 6.13 5.33 30.96
CA GLY A 280 5.40 5.32 29.70
C GLY A 280 4.93 3.95 29.24
N ILE A 281 4.50 3.86 27.99
CA ILE A 281 3.86 2.66 27.41
C ILE A 281 4.83 1.72 26.66
N LEU A 282 6.05 2.14 26.42
CA LEU A 282 7.06 1.33 25.72
C LEU A 282 7.30 -0.05 26.35
N PRO A 283 7.38 -0.17 27.71
CA PRO A 283 7.53 -1.47 28.33
C PRO A 283 6.39 -2.43 28.01
N ILE A 284 5.15 -1.94 27.91
CA ILE A 284 3.97 -2.73 27.57
C ILE A 284 4.04 -3.20 26.12
N LEU A 285 4.41 -2.30 25.21
CA LEU A 285 4.57 -2.65 23.81
C LEU A 285 5.72 -3.65 23.61
N LYS A 286 6.81 -3.51 24.35
CA LYS A 286 7.91 -4.48 24.37
C LYS A 286 7.44 -5.84 24.90
N LEU A 287 6.63 -5.87 25.95
CA LEU A 287 6.04 -7.10 26.45
C LEU A 287 5.18 -7.80 25.36
N SER A 288 4.42 -7.03 24.57
CA SER A 288 3.67 -7.56 23.44
C SER A 288 4.59 -8.21 22.38
N TYR A 289 5.74 -7.61 22.11
CA TYR A 289 6.76 -8.20 21.25
C TYR A 289 7.36 -9.48 21.89
N ASP A 290 7.69 -9.44 23.17
CA ASP A 290 8.30 -10.58 23.88
C ASP A 290 7.36 -11.80 23.99
N ASP A 291 6.06 -11.60 23.90
CA ASP A 291 5.04 -12.67 23.87
C ASP A 291 4.86 -13.32 22.47
N LEU A 292 5.48 -12.76 21.43
CA LEU A 292 5.43 -13.36 20.10
C LEU A 292 6.23 -14.68 20.04
N PRO A 293 5.80 -15.67 19.24
CA PRO A 293 6.64 -16.80 18.84
C PRO A 293 7.95 -16.34 18.17
N SER A 294 9.02 -17.12 18.35
CA SER A 294 10.36 -16.73 17.89
C SER A 294 10.45 -16.41 16.40
N HIS A 295 9.79 -17.17 15.52
CA HIS A 295 9.75 -16.93 14.08
C HIS A 295 9.00 -15.64 13.75
N ILE A 296 7.90 -15.32 14.45
CA ILE A 296 7.14 -14.08 14.25
C ILE A 296 7.94 -12.87 14.75
N LYS A 297 8.71 -13.02 15.83
CA LYS A 297 9.65 -11.99 16.31
C LYS A 297 10.63 -11.56 15.23
N LEU A 298 11.22 -12.52 14.51
CA LEU A 298 12.14 -12.26 13.42
C LEU A 298 11.44 -11.49 12.30
N CYS A 299 10.25 -11.92 11.90
CA CYS A 299 9.47 -11.24 10.86
C CYS A 299 9.17 -9.79 11.24
N PHE A 300 8.77 -9.52 12.48
CA PHE A 300 8.53 -8.16 12.95
C PHE A 300 9.81 -7.32 13.04
N ALA A 301 10.91 -7.88 13.59
CA ALA A 301 12.19 -7.18 13.67
C ALA A 301 12.67 -6.71 12.30
N PHE A 302 12.41 -7.49 11.25
CA PHE A 302 12.70 -7.13 9.87
C PHE A 302 12.03 -5.84 9.40
N CYS A 303 10.93 -5.44 10.04
CA CYS A 303 10.25 -4.19 9.70
C CYS A 303 11.07 -2.93 10.04
N ALA A 304 12.12 -3.06 10.85
CA ALA A 304 13.08 -1.99 11.12
C ALA A 304 13.80 -1.47 9.87
N ILE A 305 13.81 -2.26 8.77
CA ILE A 305 14.43 -1.85 7.50
C ILE A 305 13.67 -0.69 6.85
N PHE A 306 12.36 -0.59 7.10
CA PHE A 306 11.55 0.49 6.57
C PHE A 306 11.64 1.71 7.47
N PRO A 307 11.45 2.92 6.93
CA PRO A 307 11.37 4.11 7.77
C PRO A 307 10.11 4.14 8.63
N LYS A 308 10.12 4.99 9.64
CA LYS A 308 8.89 5.37 10.35
C LYS A 308 7.88 5.88 9.34
N ASP A 309 6.62 5.54 9.54
CA ASP A 309 5.49 6.00 8.72
C ASP A 309 5.50 5.54 7.25
N TYR A 310 6.40 4.64 6.87
CA TYR A 310 6.46 4.10 5.53
C TYR A 310 5.25 3.20 5.22
N GLN A 311 4.64 3.41 4.06
CA GLN A 311 3.60 2.50 3.56
C GLN A 311 4.25 1.23 3.03
N ILE A 312 4.18 0.17 3.82
CA ILE A 312 4.77 -1.13 3.51
C ILE A 312 3.81 -1.89 2.59
N ASN A 313 4.31 -2.32 1.45
CA ASN A 313 3.61 -3.31 0.62
C ASN A 313 3.74 -4.68 1.28
N VAL A 314 2.62 -5.30 1.61
CA VAL A 314 2.57 -6.56 2.37
C VAL A 314 3.16 -7.72 1.59
N GLU A 315 2.90 -7.80 0.30
CA GLU A 315 3.45 -8.83 -0.57
C GLU A 315 4.98 -8.75 -0.63
N ALA A 316 5.53 -7.54 -0.78
CA ALA A 316 6.97 -7.33 -0.79
C ALA A 316 7.61 -7.64 0.58
N LEU A 317 6.90 -7.36 1.68
CA LEU A 317 7.36 -7.71 3.03
C LEU A 317 7.42 -9.23 3.22
N ILE A 318 6.40 -9.96 2.78
CA ILE A 318 6.38 -11.43 2.83
C ILE A 318 7.53 -12.00 2.02
N GLN A 319 7.80 -11.48 0.83
CA GLN A 319 8.94 -11.91 0.02
C GLN A 319 10.29 -11.67 0.73
N LEU A 320 10.44 -10.55 1.44
CA LEU A 320 11.63 -10.31 2.27
C LEU A 320 11.76 -11.33 3.39
N TRP A 321 10.69 -11.65 4.08
CA TRP A 321 10.67 -12.68 5.12
C TRP A 321 11.04 -14.06 4.57
N MET A 322 10.50 -14.43 3.38
CA MET A 322 10.84 -15.67 2.69
C MET A 322 12.33 -15.73 2.36
N ALA A 323 12.87 -14.65 1.78
CA ALA A 323 14.29 -14.57 1.40
C ALA A 323 15.25 -14.75 2.58
N HIS A 324 14.82 -14.42 3.79
CA HIS A 324 15.61 -14.52 5.01
C HIS A 324 15.27 -15.73 5.88
N ASP A 325 14.51 -16.69 5.36
CA ASP A 325 14.08 -17.90 6.07
C ASP A 325 13.34 -17.61 7.41
N CYS A 326 12.67 -16.43 7.49
CA CYS A 326 11.93 -16.04 8.69
C CYS A 326 10.61 -16.79 8.83
N ILE A 327 10.06 -17.29 7.72
CA ILE A 327 8.79 -17.97 7.67
C ILE A 327 8.99 -19.47 7.87
N GLN A 328 8.17 -20.05 8.76
CA GLN A 328 8.14 -21.48 9.00
C GLN A 328 6.80 -22.04 8.51
N PRO A 329 6.76 -22.67 7.32
CA PRO A 329 5.54 -23.27 6.82
C PRO A 329 5.17 -24.49 7.67
N LYS A 330 3.90 -24.71 7.92
CA LYS A 330 3.38 -25.97 8.43
C LYS A 330 3.46 -27.02 7.29
N HIS A 331 3.48 -28.30 7.64
CA HIS A 331 3.60 -29.37 6.64
C HIS A 331 2.58 -29.20 5.50
N GLY A 332 3.07 -28.97 4.28
CA GLY A 332 2.29 -28.88 3.05
C GLY A 332 1.85 -27.44 2.66
N ASP A 333 2.10 -26.44 3.49
CA ASP A 333 1.72 -25.06 3.15
C ASP A 333 2.76 -24.39 2.25
N ASN A 334 2.28 -23.55 1.35
CA ASN A 334 3.11 -22.64 0.58
C ASN A 334 3.69 -21.54 1.50
N LEU A 335 4.96 -21.16 1.29
CA LEU A 335 5.65 -20.11 2.06
C LEU A 335 4.91 -18.76 2.04
N GLU A 336 4.29 -18.39 0.92
CA GLU A 336 3.50 -17.15 0.84
C GLU A 336 2.26 -17.19 1.73
N THR A 337 1.56 -18.35 1.76
CA THR A 337 0.41 -18.56 2.63
C THR A 337 0.81 -18.45 4.10
N ALA A 338 1.90 -19.10 4.50
CA ALA A 338 2.45 -19.00 5.85
C ALA A 338 2.92 -17.58 6.19
N GLY A 339 3.47 -16.85 5.21
CA GLY A 339 3.82 -15.45 5.33
C GLY A 339 2.60 -14.56 5.54
N ARG A 340 1.51 -14.85 4.84
CA ARG A 340 0.23 -14.15 5.00
C ARG A 340 -0.36 -14.40 6.39
N GLU A 341 -0.37 -15.64 6.87
CA GLU A 341 -0.81 -15.97 8.22
C GLU A 341 0.02 -15.23 9.29
N THR A 342 1.34 -15.14 9.08
CA THR A 342 2.24 -14.38 9.97
C THR A 342 1.90 -12.88 9.98
N PHE A 343 1.63 -12.30 8.81
CA PHE A 343 1.20 -10.91 8.68
C PHE A 343 -0.15 -10.67 9.39
N ASP A 344 -1.11 -11.57 9.19
CA ASP A 344 -2.44 -11.49 9.81
C ASP A 344 -2.36 -11.62 11.34
N GLU A 345 -1.45 -12.47 11.86
CA GLU A 345 -1.19 -12.57 13.30
C GLU A 345 -0.61 -11.29 13.87
N LEU A 346 0.40 -10.70 13.22
CA LEU A 346 0.97 -9.41 13.61
C LEU A 346 -0.07 -8.28 13.55
N THR A 347 -0.93 -8.29 12.55
CA THR A 347 -2.03 -7.32 12.40
C THR A 347 -3.06 -7.47 13.52
N ARG A 348 -3.48 -8.71 13.81
CA ARG A 348 -4.38 -8.99 14.94
C ARG A 348 -3.81 -8.52 16.27
N ARG A 349 -2.50 -8.64 16.46
CA ARG A 349 -1.79 -8.17 17.66
C ARG A 349 -1.47 -6.68 17.64
N SER A 350 -2.01 -5.93 16.67
CA SER A 350 -1.86 -4.47 16.53
C SER A 350 -0.42 -3.98 16.30
N PHE A 351 0.45 -4.85 15.71
CA PHE A 351 1.79 -4.44 15.26
C PHE A 351 1.72 -3.63 13.96
N PHE A 352 0.77 -3.95 13.08
CA PHE A 352 0.45 -3.18 11.89
C PHE A 352 -0.85 -2.42 12.05
N GLN A 353 -0.93 -1.28 11.41
CA GLN A 353 -2.10 -0.41 11.36
C GLN A 353 -2.37 0.05 9.93
N ASP A 354 -3.53 0.68 9.68
CA ASP A 354 -3.93 1.23 8.38
C ASP A 354 -3.83 0.20 7.24
N VAL A 355 -4.19 -1.05 7.56
CA VAL A 355 -4.18 -2.13 6.58
C VAL A 355 -5.29 -1.87 5.58
N THR A 356 -4.92 -1.44 4.38
CA THR A 356 -5.86 -1.09 3.31
C THR A 356 -5.51 -1.82 2.04
N ARG A 357 -6.52 -2.29 1.34
CA ARG A 357 -6.37 -2.85 0.01
C ARG A 357 -6.47 -1.69 -0.99
N LYS A 358 -5.33 -1.23 -1.51
CA LYS A 358 -5.34 -0.20 -2.53
C LYS A 358 -5.93 -0.75 -3.81
N PRO A 359 -6.97 -0.10 -4.38
CA PRO A 359 -7.47 -0.49 -5.68
C PRO A 359 -6.36 -0.31 -6.72
N LYS A 360 -6.38 -1.13 -7.75
CA LYS A 360 -5.47 -1.06 -8.91
C LYS A 360 -5.64 0.30 -9.59
N ARG A 361 -4.98 1.36 -9.10
CA ARG A 361 -5.04 2.71 -9.72
C ARG A 361 -4.15 2.85 -10.94
N GLU A 362 -3.16 1.97 -11.12
CA GLU A 362 -2.22 2.05 -12.24
C GLU A 362 -1.94 0.67 -12.85
N TRP A 363 -1.82 0.63 -14.13
CA TRP A 363 -1.65 -0.45 -15.11
C TRP A 363 -0.53 -1.44 -14.82
N ARG A 364 0.26 -1.25 -13.75
CA ARG A 364 1.54 -1.91 -13.50
C ARG A 364 1.70 -2.49 -12.10
N GLN A 365 0.69 -2.37 -11.23
CA GLN A 365 0.64 -3.16 -10.01
C GLN A 365 -0.09 -4.47 -10.31
N PHE A 366 0.65 -5.56 -10.27
CA PHE A 366 0.20 -6.89 -10.70
C PHE A 366 -0.88 -7.50 -9.82
N ARG A 367 -0.99 -7.05 -8.58
CA ARG A 367 -2.05 -7.43 -7.63
C ARG A 367 -2.61 -6.18 -6.98
N SER A 368 -3.85 -6.23 -6.51
CA SER A 368 -4.31 -5.25 -5.55
C SER A 368 -3.34 -5.28 -4.38
N ALA A 369 -2.54 -4.23 -4.23
CA ALA A 369 -1.52 -4.20 -3.20
C ALA A 369 -2.20 -3.98 -1.85
N THR A 370 -2.06 -4.94 -0.93
CA THR A 370 -2.32 -4.66 0.47
C THR A 370 -1.17 -3.83 1.01
N VAL A 371 -1.48 -2.71 1.61
CA VAL A 371 -0.49 -1.84 2.26
C VAL A 371 -0.83 -1.69 3.73
N CYS A 372 0.20 -1.50 4.53
CA CYS A 372 0.07 -1.26 5.96
C CYS A 372 1.10 -0.23 6.43
N SER A 373 0.94 0.29 7.63
CA SER A 373 1.93 1.10 8.34
C SER A 373 2.26 0.48 9.70
N ILE A 374 3.32 0.97 10.33
CA ILE A 374 3.72 0.58 11.67
C ILE A 374 3.64 1.82 12.55
N HIS A 375 3.03 1.68 13.73
CA HIS A 375 3.02 2.77 14.69
C HIS A 375 4.45 3.08 15.16
N ASP A 376 4.82 4.36 15.28
CA ASP A 376 6.18 4.81 15.62
C ASP A 376 6.80 4.08 16.80
N LEU A 377 6.04 3.93 17.89
CA LEU A 377 6.54 3.24 19.07
C LEU A 377 6.79 1.74 18.83
N MET A 378 6.04 1.10 17.94
CA MET A 378 6.29 -0.28 17.53
C MET A 378 7.50 -0.35 16.60
N HIS A 379 7.68 0.65 15.75
CA HIS A 379 8.87 0.76 14.91
C HIS A 379 10.14 0.98 15.76
N ASP A 380 10.06 1.80 16.83
CA ASP A 380 11.17 1.98 17.77
C ASP A 380 11.58 0.67 18.44
N ILE A 381 10.60 -0.21 18.74
CA ILE A 381 10.87 -1.56 19.24
C ILE A 381 11.59 -2.41 18.17
N ALA A 382 11.10 -2.39 16.93
CA ALA A 382 11.75 -3.13 15.83
C ALA A 382 13.20 -2.67 15.64
N LEU A 383 13.46 -1.36 15.64
CA LEU A 383 14.81 -0.79 15.60
C LEU A 383 15.68 -1.22 16.78
N SER A 384 15.12 -1.20 18.00
CA SER A 384 15.88 -1.59 19.21
C SER A 384 16.30 -3.06 19.19
N VAL A 385 15.48 -3.91 18.55
CA VAL A 385 15.77 -5.35 18.42
C VAL A 385 16.75 -5.63 17.28
N MET A 386 16.60 -4.93 16.14
CA MET A 386 17.45 -5.12 14.97
C MET A 386 18.84 -4.48 15.14
N GLY A 387 18.94 -3.43 15.97
CA GLY A 387 20.20 -2.75 16.27
C GLY A 387 20.91 -2.21 15.03
N GLU A 388 22.23 -2.46 14.95
CA GLU A 388 23.09 -1.99 13.86
C GLU A 388 22.99 -2.82 12.57
N ASP A 389 22.22 -3.92 12.58
CA ASP A 389 22.05 -4.78 11.40
C ASP A 389 21.25 -4.11 10.28
N CYS A 390 20.49 -3.06 10.57
CA CYS A 390 19.74 -2.28 9.59
C CYS A 390 20.31 -0.87 9.37
N LEU A 391 20.48 -0.51 8.12
CA LEU A 391 20.84 0.85 7.70
C LEU A 391 19.83 1.39 6.71
N THR A 392 19.16 2.46 7.10
CA THR A 392 18.15 3.13 6.29
C THR A 392 18.61 4.52 5.90
N ILE A 393 18.59 4.83 4.60
CA ILE A 393 19.10 6.09 4.06
C ILE A 393 18.00 6.75 3.25
N PHE A 394 17.62 7.96 3.66
CA PHE A 394 16.55 8.72 3.02
C PHE A 394 17.01 10.03 2.40
N TYR A 395 18.07 10.63 2.93
CA TYR A 395 18.54 11.98 2.56
C TYR A 395 20.05 12.02 2.36
N TRP A 396 20.48 13.02 1.65
CA TRP A 396 21.90 13.32 1.46
C TRP A 396 22.61 13.71 2.79
N GLU A 397 21.87 14.19 3.81
CA GLU A 397 22.42 14.39 5.16
C GLU A 397 22.72 13.06 5.85
N ASP A 398 22.05 11.98 5.48
CA ASP A 398 22.35 10.62 5.95
C ASP A 398 23.66 10.08 5.37
N GLU A 399 24.25 10.74 4.36
CA GLU A 399 25.59 10.39 3.87
C GLU A 399 26.66 10.46 4.97
N LYS A 400 26.47 11.30 5.96
CA LYS A 400 27.33 11.34 7.15
C LYS A 400 27.18 10.09 8.00
N LYS A 401 25.98 9.51 8.05
CA LYS A 401 25.74 8.21 8.72
C LYS A 401 26.45 7.08 8.00
N LEU A 402 26.50 7.08 6.66
CA LEU A 402 27.25 6.11 5.86
C LEU A 402 28.74 6.08 6.21
N LEU A 403 29.33 7.26 6.40
CA LEU A 403 30.77 7.34 6.69
C LEU A 403 31.12 6.81 8.09
N SER A 404 30.17 6.84 9.03
CA SER A 404 30.35 6.37 10.40
C SER A 404 29.70 4.99 10.67
N ALA A 405 28.87 4.47 9.75
CA ALA A 405 28.18 3.21 9.92
C ALA A 405 29.17 2.02 9.88
N GLY A 406 28.97 1.09 10.80
CA GLY A 406 29.60 -0.22 10.79
C GLY A 406 29.06 -1.13 9.68
N PRO A 407 29.52 -2.40 9.63
CA PRO A 407 28.96 -3.39 8.72
C PRO A 407 27.50 -3.68 9.08
N THR A 408 26.60 -3.55 8.11
CA THR A 408 25.17 -3.86 8.26
C THR A 408 24.79 -5.06 7.40
N ARG A 409 23.72 -5.75 7.78
CA ARG A 409 23.14 -6.87 7.01
C ARG A 409 22.07 -6.42 6.03
N HIS A 410 21.35 -5.37 6.36
CA HIS A 410 20.19 -4.91 5.62
C HIS A 410 20.29 -3.43 5.32
N MET A 411 20.24 -3.06 4.06
CA MET A 411 20.31 -1.67 3.63
C MET A 411 19.10 -1.30 2.77
N PHE A 412 18.47 -0.17 3.14
CA PHE A 412 17.35 0.39 2.41
C PHE A 412 17.62 1.86 2.07
N SER A 413 17.51 2.23 0.80
CA SER A 413 17.67 3.61 0.35
C SER A 413 16.58 4.00 -0.64
N LEU A 414 15.88 5.09 -0.36
CA LEU A 414 14.78 5.62 -1.19
C LEU A 414 15.17 6.77 -2.09
N ARG A 415 16.45 7.21 -2.11
CA ARG A 415 16.85 8.30 -2.98
C ARG A 415 17.99 7.93 -3.92
N PRO A 416 17.92 8.45 -5.17
CA PRO A 416 19.06 8.41 -6.06
C PRO A 416 20.09 9.43 -5.57
N ASN A 417 21.04 8.97 -4.79
CA ASN A 417 22.16 9.79 -4.35
C ASN A 417 23.14 10.01 -5.50
N ASN A 418 24.03 11.02 -5.38
CA ASN A 418 25.21 11.19 -6.24
C ASN A 418 26.21 10.01 -6.18
N GLY A 419 25.79 8.87 -5.73
CA GLY A 419 26.33 7.54 -5.90
C GLY A 419 27.63 7.24 -5.14
N LYS A 420 28.51 8.20 -4.97
CA LYS A 420 29.89 7.94 -4.53
C LYS A 420 30.00 7.40 -3.10
N ASN A 421 29.23 7.93 -2.17
CA ASN A 421 29.31 7.53 -0.75
C ASN A 421 28.62 6.19 -0.50
N VAL A 422 27.46 5.95 -1.14
CA VAL A 422 26.76 4.66 -1.09
C VAL A 422 27.61 3.58 -1.74
N GLU A 423 28.20 3.86 -2.90
CA GLU A 423 29.11 2.94 -3.57
C GLU A 423 30.36 2.63 -2.72
N ALA A 424 30.96 3.63 -2.10
CA ALA A 424 32.11 3.44 -1.20
C ALA A 424 31.74 2.59 0.03
N TYR A 425 30.56 2.83 0.62
CA TYR A 425 30.02 2.04 1.72
C TYR A 425 29.79 0.58 1.27
N LEU A 426 29.11 0.39 0.16
CA LEU A 426 28.83 -0.93 -0.39
C LEU A 426 30.13 -1.72 -0.69
N ARG A 427 31.14 -1.09 -1.29
CA ARG A 427 32.45 -1.72 -1.51
C ARG A 427 33.13 -2.15 -0.21
N LYS A 428 33.02 -1.36 0.84
CA LYS A 428 33.63 -1.66 2.14
C LYS A 428 32.95 -2.83 2.86
N HIS A 429 31.63 -3.01 2.68
CA HIS A 429 30.81 -3.93 3.44
C HIS A 429 30.22 -5.07 2.61
N ILE A 430 30.90 -5.45 1.52
CA ILE A 430 30.47 -6.50 0.58
C ILE A 430 30.10 -7.82 1.28
N GLN A 431 30.85 -8.24 2.29
CA GLN A 431 30.69 -9.56 2.94
C GLN A 431 29.57 -9.61 3.97
N SER A 432 29.08 -8.49 4.48
CA SER A 432 28.05 -8.47 5.52
C SER A 432 26.64 -8.36 4.98
N LEU A 433 26.48 -7.83 3.76
CA LEU A 433 25.16 -7.43 3.25
C LEU A 433 24.34 -8.63 2.76
N GLN A 434 23.13 -8.76 3.29
CA GLN A 434 22.16 -9.81 2.96
C GLN A 434 20.92 -9.28 2.23
N SER A 435 20.49 -8.03 2.50
CA SER A 435 19.42 -7.36 1.77
C SER A 435 19.88 -6.00 1.26
N LEU A 436 19.57 -5.72 0.02
CA LEU A 436 19.85 -4.43 -0.61
C LEU A 436 18.61 -3.93 -1.35
N SER A 437 18.03 -2.84 -0.87
CA SER A 437 16.97 -2.12 -1.56
C SER A 437 17.45 -0.71 -1.89
N LEU A 438 17.61 -0.41 -3.17
CA LEU A 438 18.13 0.86 -3.64
C LEU A 438 17.19 1.51 -4.64
N LEU A 439 17.08 2.82 -4.52
CA LEU A 439 16.54 3.69 -5.52
C LEU A 439 17.70 4.31 -6.32
N CYS A 440 17.79 3.95 -7.58
CA CYS A 440 18.93 4.31 -8.43
C CYS A 440 18.56 5.39 -9.46
N SER A 441 19.48 6.30 -9.79
CA SER A 441 19.44 7.14 -11.01
C SER A 441 20.25 6.48 -12.14
N ASP A 442 19.98 6.89 -13.39
CA ASP A 442 20.62 6.31 -14.58
C ASP A 442 22.15 6.38 -14.56
N SER A 443 22.73 7.39 -13.90
CA SER A 443 24.18 7.55 -13.76
C SER A 443 24.82 6.60 -12.74
N TYR A 444 24.00 6.00 -11.86
CA TYR A 444 24.43 5.17 -10.75
C TYR A 444 24.56 3.68 -11.08
N SER A 445 23.85 3.24 -12.12
CA SER A 445 23.73 1.84 -12.48
C SER A 445 25.08 1.17 -12.81
N ASN A 446 26.00 1.91 -13.43
CA ASN A 446 27.27 1.33 -13.92
C ASN A 446 28.28 1.01 -12.81
N GLY A 447 28.39 1.82 -11.76
CA GLY A 447 29.31 1.59 -10.65
C GLY A 447 28.86 0.46 -9.73
N LEU A 448 27.57 0.42 -9.38
CA LEU A 448 26.98 -0.64 -8.57
C LEU A 448 27.03 -1.99 -9.29
N ALA A 449 26.71 -2.00 -10.58
CA ALA A 449 26.67 -3.17 -11.43
C ALA A 449 28.00 -3.96 -11.41
N GLN A 450 29.13 -3.25 -11.45
CA GLN A 450 30.48 -3.87 -11.48
C GLN A 450 30.86 -4.63 -10.19
N HIS A 451 30.09 -4.42 -9.10
CA HIS A 451 30.42 -4.99 -7.81
C HIS A 451 29.36 -5.94 -7.27
N LEU A 452 28.17 -6.01 -7.86
CA LEU A 452 27.08 -6.84 -7.38
C LEU A 452 27.45 -8.33 -7.27
N SER A 453 28.19 -8.87 -8.25
CA SER A 453 28.65 -10.26 -8.25
C SER A 453 29.55 -10.64 -7.06
N LYS A 454 30.09 -9.67 -6.32
CA LYS A 454 30.93 -9.90 -5.13
C LYS A 454 30.16 -10.10 -3.83
N TYR A 455 28.83 -9.89 -3.85
CA TYR A 455 27.98 -9.99 -2.67
C TYR A 455 27.44 -11.40 -2.46
N ASN A 456 28.28 -12.35 -2.17
CA ASN A 456 27.95 -13.78 -2.08
C ASN A 456 26.90 -14.13 -1.01
N HIS A 457 26.63 -13.23 -0.05
CA HIS A 457 25.63 -13.42 1.01
C HIS A 457 24.31 -12.70 0.74
N LEU A 458 24.19 -12.02 -0.41
CA LEU A 458 22.97 -11.29 -0.73
C LEU A 458 21.81 -12.25 -1.02
N ARG A 459 20.72 -12.12 -0.25
CA ARG A 459 19.51 -12.94 -0.33
C ARG A 459 18.35 -12.20 -0.99
N ALA A 460 18.28 -10.87 -0.80
CA ALA A 460 17.24 -10.05 -1.39
C ALA A 460 17.85 -8.82 -2.07
N LEU A 461 17.53 -8.63 -3.34
CA LEU A 461 17.93 -7.48 -4.12
C LEU A 461 16.70 -6.80 -4.73
N LYS A 462 16.49 -5.54 -4.37
CA LYS A 462 15.47 -4.68 -4.96
C LYS A 462 16.12 -3.43 -5.51
N LEU A 463 16.09 -3.27 -6.82
CA LEU A 463 16.56 -2.09 -7.50
C LEU A 463 15.37 -1.34 -8.08
N THR A 464 15.22 -0.07 -7.74
CA THR A 464 14.19 0.81 -8.28
C THR A 464 14.86 2.00 -8.93
N PHE A 465 14.51 2.34 -10.18
CA PHE A 465 15.16 3.39 -10.96
C PHE A 465 14.26 4.60 -11.14
N PHE A 466 14.84 5.81 -11.09
CA PHE A 466 14.17 7.09 -11.32
C PHE A 466 14.67 7.78 -12.56
N ASN A 467 13.74 8.28 -13.37
CA ASN A 467 14.04 9.21 -14.46
C ASN A 467 13.57 10.61 -14.06
N TYR A 468 14.51 11.58 -14.02
CA TYR A 468 14.28 12.96 -13.57
C TYR A 468 13.29 13.77 -14.41
N ASN A 469 12.97 13.34 -15.63
CA ASN A 469 12.19 14.15 -16.57
C ASN A 469 10.66 14.07 -16.37
N ASN A 470 10.15 13.22 -15.47
CA ASN A 470 8.71 13.13 -15.17
C ASN A 470 8.46 12.76 -13.71
N LEU A 471 8.26 13.76 -12.88
CA LEU A 471 8.09 13.70 -11.43
C LEU A 471 6.72 13.18 -10.95
N ARG A 472 6.22 12.13 -11.56
CA ARG A 472 5.13 11.35 -10.94
C ARG A 472 5.67 10.04 -10.42
N PRO A 473 5.35 9.61 -9.19
CA PRO A 473 5.78 8.32 -8.67
C PRO A 473 5.07 7.20 -9.46
N ARG A 474 5.67 6.79 -10.54
CA ARG A 474 5.22 5.70 -11.38
C ARG A 474 6.17 4.54 -11.17
N HIS A 475 5.91 3.76 -10.16
CA HIS A 475 6.82 2.72 -9.64
C HIS A 475 7.27 1.63 -10.63
N LEU A 476 6.80 1.63 -11.87
CA LEU A 476 7.12 0.57 -12.84
C LEU A 476 7.52 1.05 -14.25
N GLN A 477 7.41 2.35 -14.57
CA GLN A 477 7.83 2.86 -15.87
C GLN A 477 9.35 2.96 -16.03
N TYR A 478 10.11 2.86 -14.96
CA TYR A 478 11.50 3.30 -14.89
C TYR A 478 12.54 2.19 -15.04
N LEU A 479 12.14 0.93 -15.00
CA LEU A 479 13.01 -0.17 -15.43
C LEU A 479 13.30 -0.13 -16.94
N ARG A 480 12.52 0.61 -17.69
CA ARG A 480 12.83 0.89 -19.12
C ARG A 480 14.10 1.71 -19.31
N SER A 481 14.65 2.34 -18.30
CA SER A 481 15.92 3.05 -18.35
C SER A 481 17.13 2.17 -18.02
N LEU A 482 16.93 1.02 -17.38
CA LEU A 482 17.96 0.00 -17.31
C LEU A 482 18.20 -0.56 -18.72
N LYS A 483 19.41 -0.38 -19.23
CA LYS A 483 19.77 -0.97 -20.52
C LYS A 483 19.95 -2.49 -20.41
N CYS A 484 20.46 -2.98 -19.27
CA CYS A 484 20.62 -4.40 -18.97
C CYS A 484 21.02 -4.61 -17.50
N MET A 485 20.88 -5.85 -17.03
CA MET A 485 21.47 -6.28 -15.75
C MET A 485 23.00 -6.42 -15.87
N PRO A 486 23.72 -6.24 -14.75
CA PRO A 486 25.16 -6.44 -14.71
C PRO A 486 25.52 -7.91 -14.96
N PRO A 487 26.71 -8.19 -15.54
CA PRO A 487 27.20 -9.55 -15.72
C PRO A 487 27.51 -10.20 -14.37
N ASP A 488 27.63 -11.52 -14.38
CA ASP A 488 28.00 -12.34 -13.23
C ASP A 488 26.98 -12.34 -12.07
N LEU A 489 25.74 -11.95 -12.33
CA LEU A 489 24.66 -11.99 -11.33
C LEU A 489 24.39 -13.43 -10.87
N GLY A 490 24.58 -14.40 -11.75
CA GLY A 490 24.44 -15.84 -11.45
C GLY A 490 25.40 -16.36 -10.38
N GLN A 491 26.45 -15.61 -10.01
CA GLN A 491 27.34 -15.95 -8.91
C GLN A 491 26.70 -15.69 -7.53
N LEU A 492 25.61 -14.93 -7.48
CA LEU A 492 24.87 -14.66 -6.25
C LEU A 492 23.97 -15.84 -5.86
N THR A 493 24.53 -17.02 -5.68
CA THR A 493 23.79 -18.27 -5.42
C THR A 493 22.92 -18.26 -4.17
N SER A 494 23.21 -17.35 -3.24
CA SER A 494 22.37 -17.10 -2.05
C SER A 494 21.15 -16.22 -2.33
N LEU A 495 21.02 -15.64 -3.53
CA LEU A 495 19.92 -14.76 -3.88
C LEU A 495 18.64 -15.56 -4.06
N LYS A 496 17.63 -15.30 -3.22
CA LYS A 496 16.32 -15.94 -3.28
C LYS A 496 15.26 -15.09 -3.94
N THR A 497 15.35 -13.76 -3.80
CA THR A 497 14.38 -12.86 -4.42
C THR A 497 15.05 -11.91 -5.39
N LEU A 498 14.63 -11.97 -6.64
CA LEU A 498 15.00 -11.07 -7.71
C LEU A 498 13.73 -10.72 -8.47
N THR A 499 13.20 -9.53 -8.20
CA THR A 499 11.90 -9.14 -8.80
C THR A 499 12.00 -8.80 -10.28
N TYR A 500 13.16 -8.32 -10.72
CA TYR A 500 13.37 -7.87 -12.10
C TYR A 500 14.65 -8.38 -12.69
N PHE A 501 14.59 -8.78 -13.95
CA PHE A 501 15.76 -9.13 -14.74
C PHE A 501 15.60 -8.54 -16.16
N VAL A 502 16.46 -7.59 -16.52
CA VAL A 502 16.39 -6.85 -17.77
C VAL A 502 17.46 -7.36 -18.74
N MET A 503 17.05 -7.81 -19.91
CA MET A 503 17.96 -8.24 -20.98
C MET A 503 18.56 -7.05 -21.70
N GLY A 504 19.83 -7.15 -22.07
CA GLY A 504 20.50 -6.13 -22.87
C GLY A 504 21.04 -6.69 -24.17
N SER A 505 21.24 -5.81 -25.16
CA SER A 505 21.80 -6.15 -26.47
C SER A 505 23.29 -5.93 -26.55
N SER A 506 23.94 -5.32 -25.53
CA SER A 506 25.33 -4.92 -25.58
C SER A 506 26.26 -5.98 -24.98
N PRO A 507 27.51 -6.14 -25.46
CA PRO A 507 28.53 -6.95 -24.82
C PRO A 507 28.77 -6.47 -23.38
N GLY A 508 28.78 -7.40 -22.41
CA GLY A 508 28.91 -7.07 -20.96
C GLY A 508 27.61 -6.95 -20.22
N CYS A 509 26.46 -7.23 -20.84
CA CYS A 509 25.18 -7.42 -20.16
C CYS A 509 25.03 -8.85 -19.66
N SER A 510 24.24 -9.01 -18.62
CA SER A 510 23.82 -10.32 -18.10
C SER A 510 22.98 -11.07 -19.13
N THR A 511 23.18 -12.37 -19.23
CA THR A 511 22.42 -13.27 -20.10
C THR A 511 21.43 -14.10 -19.28
N MET A 512 20.43 -14.69 -19.93
CA MET A 512 19.46 -15.58 -19.26
C MET A 512 20.10 -16.79 -18.58
N ARG A 513 21.28 -17.20 -19.05
CA ARG A 513 22.06 -18.30 -18.45
C ARG A 513 22.38 -18.06 -16.98
N GLU A 514 22.53 -16.81 -16.57
CA GLU A 514 22.84 -16.45 -15.19
C GLU A 514 21.69 -16.73 -14.22
N LEU A 515 20.48 -16.84 -14.72
CA LEU A 515 19.34 -17.24 -13.90
C LEU A 515 19.37 -18.74 -13.55
N ARG A 516 20.12 -19.58 -14.27
CA ARG A 516 20.13 -21.02 -14.09
C ARG A 516 20.39 -21.43 -12.65
N ASP A 517 21.46 -20.91 -12.10
CA ASP A 517 22.01 -21.34 -10.80
C ASP A 517 21.39 -20.59 -9.61
N LEU A 518 20.49 -19.64 -9.86
CA LEU A 518 19.77 -18.91 -8.84
C LEU A 518 18.50 -19.67 -8.43
N ASN A 519 18.36 -19.95 -7.14
CA ASN A 519 17.15 -20.55 -6.57
C ASN A 519 16.17 -19.44 -6.14
N LEU A 520 15.37 -18.94 -7.11
CA LEU A 520 14.52 -17.78 -6.94
C LEU A 520 13.14 -18.16 -6.43
N ASP A 521 12.68 -17.41 -5.44
CA ASP A 521 11.35 -17.49 -4.83
C ASP A 521 10.49 -16.28 -5.25
N GLY A 522 9.17 -16.40 -5.21
CA GLY A 522 8.22 -15.31 -5.42
C GLY A 522 7.97 -14.96 -6.90
N ILE A 523 7.89 -13.68 -7.24
CA ILE A 523 7.56 -13.22 -8.59
C ILE A 523 8.83 -12.74 -9.31
N LEU A 524 9.06 -13.27 -10.51
CA LEU A 524 10.14 -12.86 -11.40
C LEU A 524 9.57 -12.15 -12.63
N GLU A 525 10.08 -10.96 -12.92
CA GLU A 525 9.77 -10.19 -14.12
C GLU A 525 10.96 -10.14 -15.05
N LEU A 526 10.79 -10.64 -16.27
CA LEU A 526 11.80 -10.65 -17.35
C LEU A 526 11.41 -9.60 -18.38
N SER A 527 12.26 -8.61 -18.59
CA SER A 527 11.99 -7.50 -19.51
C SER A 527 13.01 -7.45 -20.66
N CYS A 528 12.61 -6.81 -21.76
CA CYS A 528 13.42 -6.69 -22.98
C CYS A 528 13.71 -8.04 -23.67
N LEU A 529 12.73 -8.94 -23.64
CA LEU A 529 12.84 -10.29 -24.21
C LEU A 529 13.04 -10.32 -25.73
N GLN A 530 12.89 -9.20 -26.44
CA GLN A 530 13.23 -9.08 -27.87
C GLN A 530 14.72 -9.30 -28.16
N HIS A 531 15.59 -9.25 -27.13
CA HIS A 531 17.04 -9.46 -27.26
C HIS A 531 17.46 -10.90 -26.90
N VAL A 532 16.51 -11.79 -26.64
CA VAL A 532 16.75 -13.15 -26.17
C VAL A 532 16.56 -14.14 -27.29
N THR A 533 17.52 -15.05 -27.45
CA THR A 533 17.37 -16.20 -28.35
C THR A 533 16.68 -17.38 -27.67
N GLU A 534 16.22 -18.35 -28.46
CA GLU A 534 15.63 -19.58 -27.92
C GLU A 534 16.63 -20.36 -27.03
N GLU A 535 17.92 -20.38 -27.41
CA GLU A 535 18.98 -21.04 -26.65
C GLU A 535 19.23 -20.35 -25.31
N ASP A 536 19.25 -19.01 -25.30
CA ASP A 536 19.37 -18.23 -24.07
C ASP A 536 18.17 -18.50 -23.14
N ALA A 537 16.96 -18.51 -23.68
CA ALA A 537 15.75 -18.78 -22.91
C ALA A 537 15.80 -20.19 -22.27
N LYS A 538 16.18 -21.22 -23.02
CA LYS A 538 16.36 -22.60 -22.52
C LYS A 538 17.44 -22.67 -21.44
N SER A 539 18.52 -21.89 -21.58
CA SER A 539 19.63 -21.88 -20.63
C SER A 539 19.24 -21.34 -19.25
N SER A 540 18.18 -20.57 -19.13
CA SER A 540 17.68 -19.97 -17.87
C SER A 540 17.10 -20.96 -16.88
N SER A 541 16.64 -22.13 -17.36
CA SER A 541 16.00 -23.19 -16.53
C SER A 541 14.84 -22.67 -15.67
N ILE A 542 14.01 -21.74 -16.19
CA ILE A 542 12.89 -21.13 -15.44
C ILE A 542 11.92 -22.20 -14.94
N GLY A 543 11.63 -23.23 -15.76
CA GLY A 543 10.69 -24.31 -15.39
C GLY A 543 11.14 -25.18 -14.21
N SER A 544 12.40 -25.15 -13.81
CA SER A 544 12.93 -25.90 -12.66
C SER A 544 12.84 -25.14 -11.34
N LYS A 545 12.39 -23.87 -11.35
CA LYS A 545 12.33 -23.00 -10.18
C LYS A 545 11.00 -23.17 -9.44
N GLU A 546 10.86 -24.27 -8.69
CA GLU A 546 9.60 -24.68 -8.05
C GLU A 546 9.00 -23.66 -7.09
N ASN A 547 9.83 -22.77 -6.54
CA ASN A 547 9.40 -21.73 -5.60
C ASN A 547 8.92 -20.43 -6.27
N LEU A 548 8.96 -20.36 -7.61
CA LEU A 548 8.36 -19.23 -8.31
C LEU A 548 6.84 -19.29 -8.21
N VAL A 549 6.27 -18.23 -7.67
CA VAL A 549 4.82 -18.03 -7.54
C VAL A 549 4.25 -17.31 -8.75
N GLY A 550 5.07 -16.48 -9.41
CA GLY A 550 4.61 -15.76 -10.59
C GLY A 550 5.71 -15.40 -11.56
N LEU A 551 5.31 -15.29 -12.82
CA LEU A 551 6.18 -14.94 -13.93
C LEU A 551 5.57 -13.82 -14.77
N SER A 552 6.37 -12.78 -15.03
CA SER A 552 6.02 -11.70 -15.95
C SER A 552 7.03 -11.64 -17.09
N LEU A 553 6.54 -11.68 -18.32
CA LEU A 553 7.33 -11.69 -19.55
C LEU A 553 6.99 -10.44 -20.37
N GLU A 554 7.99 -9.57 -20.64
CA GLU A 554 7.77 -8.30 -21.34
C GLU A 554 8.72 -8.15 -22.52
N TRP A 555 8.13 -7.93 -23.70
CA TRP A 555 8.84 -7.49 -24.93
C TRP A 555 8.67 -5.98 -25.12
N SER A 556 9.47 -5.38 -25.99
CA SER A 556 9.32 -3.97 -26.36
C SER A 556 8.25 -3.79 -27.45
N ASP A 557 7.39 -2.78 -27.29
CA ASP A 557 6.38 -2.43 -28.31
C ASP A 557 7.02 -2.03 -29.66
N ASN A 558 8.25 -1.51 -29.65
CA ASN A 558 8.92 -0.89 -30.82
C ASN A 558 9.85 -1.83 -31.58
N SER A 559 9.97 -3.09 -31.22
CA SER A 559 10.83 -4.04 -31.92
C SER A 559 10.21 -4.45 -33.29
N ILE A 560 11.02 -4.49 -34.35
CA ILE A 560 10.60 -4.82 -35.74
C ILE A 560 11.03 -6.26 -36.10
N GLU A 561 11.46 -7.07 -35.11
CA GLU A 561 12.09 -8.36 -35.31
C GLU A 561 11.13 -9.52 -35.61
N GLU A 562 11.67 -10.62 -36.10
CA GLU A 562 10.99 -11.79 -36.64
C GLU A 562 9.96 -12.40 -35.66
N LEU A 563 8.72 -12.53 -36.09
CA LEU A 563 7.59 -13.01 -35.34
C LEU A 563 7.77 -14.43 -34.76
N ASP A 564 8.47 -15.30 -35.52
CA ASP A 564 8.71 -16.71 -35.12
C ASP A 564 9.70 -16.83 -33.97
N LEU A 565 10.67 -15.90 -33.86
CA LEU A 565 11.63 -15.89 -32.76
C LEU A 565 10.94 -15.69 -31.42
N HIS A 566 9.98 -14.79 -31.34
CA HIS A 566 9.24 -14.53 -30.11
C HIS A 566 8.47 -15.76 -29.61
N LYS A 567 7.91 -16.55 -30.53
CA LYS A 567 7.19 -17.79 -30.20
C LYS A 567 8.11 -18.84 -29.59
N ASN A 568 9.29 -19.04 -30.19
CA ASN A 568 10.28 -19.99 -29.68
C ASN A 568 10.84 -19.58 -28.33
N VAL A 569 11.08 -18.28 -28.12
CA VAL A 569 11.50 -17.73 -26.82
C VAL A 569 10.43 -17.94 -25.77
N LEU A 570 9.16 -17.63 -26.08
CA LEU A 570 8.05 -17.85 -25.14
C LEU A 570 7.86 -19.34 -24.83
N ASP A 571 8.00 -20.21 -25.80
CA ASP A 571 7.89 -21.66 -25.58
C ASP A 571 9.01 -22.20 -24.67
N ALA A 572 10.22 -21.68 -24.81
CA ALA A 572 11.36 -22.03 -23.97
C ALA A 572 11.25 -21.50 -22.52
N LEU A 573 10.47 -20.43 -22.29
CA LEU A 573 10.24 -19.83 -20.97
C LEU A 573 9.06 -20.45 -20.21
N LYS A 574 8.80 -21.72 -20.44
CA LYS A 574 7.76 -22.46 -19.72
C LYS A 574 8.01 -22.37 -18.20
N PRO A 575 7.01 -21.87 -17.43
CA PRO A 575 7.11 -21.75 -15.98
C PRO A 575 6.94 -23.10 -15.28
N PRO A 576 7.25 -23.19 -13.97
CA PRO A 576 6.88 -24.33 -13.15
C PRO A 576 5.35 -24.48 -13.06
N ALA A 577 4.86 -25.70 -12.80
CA ALA A 577 3.43 -26.01 -12.84
C ALA A 577 2.61 -25.33 -11.72
N GLY A 578 3.26 -24.86 -10.66
CA GLY A 578 2.61 -24.30 -9.47
C GLY A 578 2.45 -22.78 -9.46
N ILE A 579 2.64 -22.07 -10.60
CA ILE A 579 2.50 -20.60 -10.58
C ILE A 579 1.05 -20.15 -10.43
N ASP A 580 0.86 -19.12 -9.60
CA ASP A 580 -0.43 -18.47 -9.36
C ASP A 580 -0.66 -17.28 -10.29
N PHE A 581 0.44 -16.66 -10.77
CA PHE A 581 0.40 -15.44 -11.54
C PHE A 581 1.20 -15.56 -12.84
N LEU A 582 0.57 -15.17 -13.95
CA LEU A 582 1.23 -15.08 -15.26
C LEU A 582 0.88 -13.77 -15.96
N ARG A 583 1.91 -13.07 -16.45
CA ARG A 583 1.76 -11.88 -17.28
C ARG A 583 2.60 -11.99 -18.53
N ILE A 584 1.99 -11.66 -19.68
CA ILE A 584 2.66 -11.59 -20.98
C ILE A 584 2.35 -10.22 -21.60
N CYS A 585 3.41 -9.45 -21.89
CA CYS A 585 3.28 -8.08 -22.39
C CYS A 585 4.01 -7.87 -23.71
N SER A 586 3.32 -7.18 -24.63
CA SER A 586 3.86 -6.75 -25.94
C SER A 586 4.45 -7.91 -26.75
N TYR A 587 3.90 -9.10 -26.56
CA TYR A 587 4.28 -10.30 -27.32
C TYR A 587 3.78 -10.19 -28.76
N LYS A 588 4.66 -10.49 -29.72
CA LYS A 588 4.39 -10.31 -31.17
C LYS A 588 4.19 -11.62 -31.93
N GLY A 589 4.32 -12.78 -31.28
CA GLY A 589 4.04 -14.05 -31.96
C GLY A 589 2.57 -14.16 -32.39
N THR A 590 2.31 -14.96 -33.41
CA THR A 590 0.97 -15.18 -33.99
C THR A 590 0.08 -16.09 -33.13
N GLY A 591 0.67 -16.93 -32.30
CA GLY A 591 -0.07 -17.83 -31.36
C GLY A 591 0.71 -18.07 -30.09
N PHE A 592 0.01 -18.53 -29.05
CA PHE A 592 0.63 -18.91 -27.79
C PHE A 592 1.16 -20.33 -27.81
N PRO A 593 2.26 -20.65 -27.09
CA PRO A 593 2.76 -22.02 -26.98
C PRO A 593 1.78 -22.91 -26.21
N THR A 594 1.98 -24.21 -26.38
CA THR A 594 1.08 -25.24 -25.80
C THR A 594 0.98 -25.18 -24.29
N TRP A 595 2.02 -24.74 -23.59
CA TRP A 595 1.97 -24.62 -22.13
C TRP A 595 1.05 -23.48 -21.66
N VAL A 596 0.81 -22.44 -22.47
CA VAL A 596 -0.17 -21.39 -22.20
C VAL A 596 -1.59 -21.84 -22.52
N THR A 597 -1.74 -22.65 -23.60
CA THR A 597 -3.05 -23.08 -24.09
C THR A 597 -3.52 -24.41 -23.48
N CYS A 598 -2.61 -25.17 -22.88
CA CYS A 598 -2.91 -26.49 -22.31
C CYS A 598 -3.29 -26.38 -20.82
N LEU A 599 -4.44 -26.90 -20.48
CA LEU A 599 -5.06 -26.89 -19.15
C LEU A 599 -4.22 -27.50 -18.03
N THR A 600 -3.44 -28.53 -18.34
CA THR A 600 -2.74 -29.31 -17.31
C THR A 600 -1.56 -28.58 -16.68
N MET A 601 -1.09 -27.51 -17.32
CA MET A 601 0.13 -26.81 -16.90
C MET A 601 -0.12 -25.62 -15.97
N LEU A 602 -1.30 -24.99 -16.06
CA LEU A 602 -1.63 -23.76 -15.35
C LEU A 602 -2.90 -23.91 -14.48
N GLN A 603 -3.11 -25.11 -13.88
CA GLN A 603 -4.31 -25.40 -13.08
C GLN A 603 -4.47 -24.54 -11.84
N HIS A 604 -3.36 -24.05 -11.28
CA HIS A 604 -3.33 -23.21 -10.08
C HIS A 604 -3.35 -21.72 -10.38
N LEU A 605 -3.35 -21.33 -11.67
CA LEU A 605 -3.29 -19.94 -12.06
C LEU A 605 -4.52 -19.18 -11.57
N THR A 606 -4.29 -18.23 -10.67
CA THR A 606 -5.33 -17.36 -10.11
C THR A 606 -5.39 -16.01 -10.82
N GLU A 607 -4.29 -15.57 -11.44
CA GLU A 607 -4.24 -14.28 -12.10
C GLU A 607 -3.52 -14.35 -13.45
N LEU A 608 -4.21 -13.92 -14.53
CA LEU A 608 -3.69 -13.90 -15.90
C LEU A 608 -3.80 -12.50 -16.50
N HIS A 609 -2.67 -11.97 -16.97
CA HIS A 609 -2.61 -10.69 -17.68
C HIS A 609 -2.01 -10.88 -19.07
N LEU A 610 -2.77 -10.52 -20.08
CA LEU A 610 -2.30 -10.44 -21.47
C LEU A 610 -2.44 -9.00 -21.95
N ASP A 611 -1.32 -8.34 -22.26
CA ASP A 611 -1.31 -6.94 -22.66
C ASP A 611 -0.46 -6.72 -23.92
N GLY A 612 -1.05 -6.17 -24.97
CA GLY A 612 -0.33 -5.85 -26.21
C GLY A 612 0.04 -7.05 -27.06
N CYS A 613 -0.63 -8.20 -26.89
CA CYS A 613 -0.46 -9.38 -27.75
C CYS A 613 -1.27 -9.20 -29.04
N ARG A 614 -0.91 -8.21 -29.85
CA ARG A 614 -1.74 -7.71 -30.95
C ARG A 614 -1.79 -8.64 -32.14
N MET A 615 -0.77 -9.47 -32.34
CA MET A 615 -0.63 -10.33 -33.52
C MET A 615 -1.21 -11.74 -33.30
N CYS A 616 -1.51 -12.11 -32.04
CA CYS A 616 -2.07 -13.41 -31.71
C CYS A 616 -3.49 -13.55 -32.28
N ASP A 617 -3.71 -14.63 -33.01
CA ASP A 617 -5.02 -15.06 -33.54
C ASP A 617 -5.56 -16.33 -32.85
N GLU A 618 -4.69 -17.09 -32.19
CA GLU A 618 -5.04 -18.20 -31.33
C GLU A 618 -4.90 -17.83 -29.87
N PHE A 619 -5.99 -17.91 -29.11
CA PHE A 619 -6.03 -17.55 -27.70
C PHE A 619 -6.28 -18.78 -26.83
N PRO A 620 -5.78 -18.75 -25.56
CA PRO A 620 -6.16 -19.75 -24.57
C PRO A 620 -7.68 -19.80 -24.41
N GLN A 621 -8.20 -20.99 -24.14
CA GLN A 621 -9.60 -21.11 -23.74
C GLN A 621 -9.74 -20.67 -22.28
N PHE A 622 -9.94 -19.39 -22.06
CA PHE A 622 -9.91 -18.79 -20.73
C PHE A 622 -10.87 -19.42 -19.71
N GLY A 623 -12.04 -19.88 -20.16
CA GLY A 623 -13.04 -20.56 -19.32
C GLY A 623 -12.58 -21.90 -18.74
N LEU A 624 -11.46 -22.44 -19.20
CA LEU A 624 -10.89 -23.67 -18.69
C LEU A 624 -10.01 -23.47 -17.45
N PHE A 625 -9.59 -22.23 -17.14
CA PHE A 625 -8.82 -21.90 -15.94
C PHE A 625 -9.75 -21.79 -14.72
N LYS A 626 -10.07 -22.92 -14.10
CA LYS A 626 -11.08 -22.99 -13.02
C LYS A 626 -10.71 -22.21 -11.75
N ALA A 627 -9.42 -22.03 -11.49
CA ALA A 627 -8.91 -21.28 -10.34
C ALA A 627 -8.77 -19.78 -10.60
N LEU A 628 -9.01 -19.29 -11.83
CA LEU A 628 -8.75 -17.93 -12.24
C LEU A 628 -9.70 -16.96 -11.53
N GLU A 629 -9.13 -16.10 -10.71
CA GLU A 629 -9.83 -15.04 -9.98
C GLU A 629 -9.74 -13.68 -10.68
N VAL A 630 -8.64 -13.43 -11.39
CA VAL A 630 -8.38 -12.15 -12.06
C VAL A 630 -7.98 -12.38 -13.50
N LEU A 631 -8.71 -11.75 -14.44
CA LEU A 631 -8.39 -11.76 -15.86
C LEU A 631 -8.27 -10.34 -16.40
N VAL A 632 -7.10 -10.04 -16.98
CA VAL A 632 -6.83 -8.73 -17.59
C VAL A 632 -6.39 -8.91 -19.03
N LEU A 633 -7.20 -8.42 -19.96
CA LEU A 633 -6.95 -8.46 -21.40
C LEU A 633 -6.87 -7.02 -21.94
N ARG A 634 -5.75 -6.66 -22.56
CA ARG A 634 -5.52 -5.29 -23.06
C ARG A 634 -4.84 -5.31 -24.41
N ARG A 635 -5.25 -4.39 -25.29
CA ARG A 635 -4.62 -4.18 -26.61
C ARG A 635 -4.40 -5.48 -27.39
N MET A 636 -5.45 -6.33 -27.45
CA MET A 636 -5.45 -7.59 -28.19
C MET A 636 -6.33 -7.41 -29.43
N ASP A 637 -5.69 -6.97 -30.51
CA ASP A 637 -6.39 -6.46 -31.69
C ASP A 637 -7.14 -7.55 -32.49
N LYS A 638 -6.85 -8.85 -32.25
CA LYS A 638 -7.49 -10.00 -32.94
C LYS A 638 -8.44 -10.82 -32.06
N LEU A 639 -8.63 -10.44 -30.79
CA LEU A 639 -9.53 -11.14 -29.88
C LEU A 639 -10.99 -10.78 -30.16
N GLN A 640 -11.80 -11.71 -30.62
CA GLN A 640 -13.22 -11.54 -30.90
C GLN A 640 -14.15 -11.99 -29.79
N SER A 641 -13.77 -13.07 -29.04
CA SER A 641 -14.55 -13.64 -27.95
C SER A 641 -13.63 -14.27 -26.89
N LEU A 642 -14.16 -14.50 -25.68
CA LEU A 642 -13.39 -15.17 -24.61
C LEU A 642 -13.37 -16.71 -24.77
N CYS A 643 -14.38 -17.28 -25.39
CA CYS A 643 -14.54 -18.73 -25.54
C CYS A 643 -14.85 -19.10 -26.98
N ASN A 644 -14.15 -20.10 -27.50
CA ASN A 644 -14.43 -20.75 -28.80
C ASN A 644 -15.47 -21.85 -28.62
N HIS A 645 -16.03 -22.35 -29.76
CA HIS A 645 -17.08 -23.38 -29.83
C HIS A 645 -16.86 -24.58 -28.90
N ASN A 646 -17.94 -25.08 -28.28
CA ASN A 646 -18.07 -26.36 -27.55
C ASN A 646 -17.72 -26.45 -26.07
N SER A 647 -17.63 -25.36 -25.34
CA SER A 647 -17.57 -25.47 -23.90
C SER A 647 -18.69 -24.66 -23.26
N SER A 648 -19.52 -25.29 -22.40
CA SER A 648 -20.27 -24.57 -21.36
C SER A 648 -19.27 -23.93 -20.42
N ALA A 649 -18.68 -22.85 -20.89
CA ALA A 649 -17.58 -22.20 -20.21
C ALA A 649 -18.15 -21.32 -19.11
N THR A 650 -18.00 -21.76 -17.90
CA THR A 650 -18.20 -20.94 -16.70
C THR A 650 -16.86 -20.51 -16.18
N PHE A 651 -16.77 -19.26 -15.73
CA PHE A 651 -15.63 -18.76 -14.95
C PHE A 651 -15.99 -18.87 -13.45
N PRO A 652 -15.82 -20.06 -12.83
CA PRO A 652 -16.40 -20.32 -11.52
C PRO A 652 -15.77 -19.51 -10.38
N ALA A 653 -14.52 -19.07 -10.53
CA ALA A 653 -13.76 -18.37 -9.51
C ALA A 653 -13.49 -16.90 -9.85
N LEU A 654 -13.84 -16.42 -11.06
CA LEU A 654 -13.47 -15.07 -11.50
C LEU A 654 -14.19 -13.99 -10.71
N LYS A 655 -13.41 -13.11 -10.11
CA LYS A 655 -13.87 -11.96 -9.29
C LYS A 655 -13.63 -10.62 -9.99
N ASP A 656 -12.51 -10.50 -10.70
CA ASP A 656 -12.07 -9.26 -11.35
C ASP A 656 -11.86 -9.48 -12.85
N LEU A 657 -12.57 -8.73 -13.68
CA LEU A 657 -12.42 -8.74 -15.13
C LEU A 657 -12.07 -7.35 -15.67
N THR A 658 -10.99 -7.27 -16.43
CA THR A 658 -10.58 -6.00 -17.08
C THR A 658 -10.35 -6.22 -18.57
N LEU A 659 -11.10 -5.48 -19.39
CA LEU A 659 -11.01 -5.46 -20.85
C LEU A 659 -10.68 -4.03 -21.30
N VAL A 660 -9.56 -3.82 -22.02
CA VAL A 660 -9.13 -2.48 -22.43
C VAL A 660 -8.58 -2.49 -23.84
N ASN A 661 -9.08 -1.60 -24.69
CA ASN A 661 -8.64 -1.43 -26.08
C ASN A 661 -8.71 -2.74 -26.89
N LEU A 662 -9.86 -3.41 -26.86
CA LEU A 662 -10.16 -4.61 -27.65
C LEU A 662 -10.99 -4.24 -28.86
N LYS A 663 -10.34 -4.01 -30.00
CA LYS A 663 -10.97 -3.38 -31.18
C LYS A 663 -12.08 -4.19 -31.85
N ILE A 664 -11.93 -5.53 -31.85
CA ILE A 664 -12.86 -6.45 -32.51
C ILE A 664 -13.58 -7.38 -31.55
N PHE A 665 -13.48 -7.14 -30.25
CA PHE A 665 -14.16 -7.92 -29.23
C PHE A 665 -15.65 -7.58 -29.22
N GLU A 666 -16.50 -8.48 -29.73
CA GLU A 666 -17.92 -8.24 -29.93
C GLU A 666 -18.82 -9.09 -29.01
N ARG A 667 -18.35 -10.28 -28.60
CA ARG A 667 -19.19 -11.22 -27.84
C ARG A 667 -18.39 -12.02 -26.82
N TRP A 668 -19.07 -12.51 -25.82
CA TRP A 668 -18.48 -13.29 -24.74
C TRP A 668 -18.20 -14.75 -25.15
N VAL A 669 -19.06 -15.31 -25.99
CA VAL A 669 -18.98 -16.69 -26.55
C VAL A 669 -19.05 -16.61 -28.06
N ALA A 670 -18.33 -17.46 -28.77
CA ALA A 670 -18.31 -17.49 -30.23
C ALA A 670 -19.60 -18.02 -30.86
N THR A 671 -20.42 -18.84 -30.16
CA THR A 671 -21.69 -19.41 -30.63
C THR A 671 -22.89 -18.58 -30.19
N GLU A 672 -23.82 -18.35 -31.11
CA GLU A 672 -25.11 -17.71 -30.81
C GLU A 672 -25.98 -18.65 -29.96
N GLY A 673 -26.52 -18.17 -28.83
CA GLY A 673 -27.44 -18.89 -27.97
C GLY A 673 -26.86 -19.50 -26.71
N GLU A 674 -25.55 -19.48 -26.50
CA GLU A 674 -24.90 -19.83 -25.24
C GLU A 674 -24.59 -18.59 -24.40
N GLU A 675 -25.08 -18.58 -23.17
CA GLU A 675 -24.78 -17.53 -22.20
C GLU A 675 -23.60 -17.93 -21.30
N LEU A 676 -22.64 -17.04 -21.16
CA LEU A 676 -21.49 -17.23 -20.28
C LEU A 676 -21.84 -16.71 -18.89
N THR A 677 -21.68 -17.53 -17.86
CA THR A 677 -21.99 -17.14 -16.49
C THR A 677 -20.75 -16.89 -15.66
N PHE A 678 -20.78 -15.82 -14.88
CA PHE A 678 -19.72 -15.39 -13.97
C PHE A 678 -20.27 -15.35 -12.53
N PRO A 679 -20.39 -16.49 -11.82
CA PRO A 679 -21.11 -16.57 -10.56
C PRO A 679 -20.47 -15.79 -9.41
N LEU A 680 -19.19 -15.48 -9.47
CA LEU A 680 -18.44 -14.78 -8.43
C LEU A 680 -17.86 -13.44 -8.87
N LEU A 681 -18.20 -12.95 -10.06
CA LEU A 681 -17.66 -11.71 -10.58
C LEU A 681 -18.19 -10.50 -9.78
N GLU A 682 -17.28 -9.76 -9.18
CA GLU A 682 -17.55 -8.62 -8.34
C GLU A 682 -17.19 -7.30 -9.04
N ASN A 683 -16.12 -7.30 -9.84
CA ASN A 683 -15.58 -6.09 -10.45
C ASN A 683 -15.41 -6.25 -11.96
N VAL A 684 -15.98 -5.34 -12.72
CA VAL A 684 -15.83 -5.27 -14.18
C VAL A 684 -15.30 -3.91 -14.57
N LYS A 685 -14.23 -3.92 -15.37
CA LYS A 685 -13.67 -2.72 -15.99
C LYS A 685 -13.58 -2.92 -17.49
N ILE A 686 -14.28 -2.08 -18.26
CA ILE A 686 -14.27 -2.10 -19.73
C ILE A 686 -13.94 -0.69 -20.22
N GLU A 687 -12.89 -0.58 -21.03
CA GLU A 687 -12.46 0.68 -21.64
C GLU A 687 -12.17 0.49 -23.12
N ASP A 688 -12.75 1.33 -23.94
CA ASP A 688 -12.48 1.40 -25.39
C ASP A 688 -12.62 0.03 -26.11
N CYS A 689 -13.79 -0.64 -25.93
CA CYS A 689 -14.19 -1.88 -26.60
C CYS A 689 -15.41 -1.60 -27.50
N PRO A 690 -15.22 -1.05 -28.72
CA PRO A 690 -16.30 -0.42 -29.50
C PRO A 690 -17.36 -1.38 -30.05
N LEU A 691 -17.06 -2.67 -30.23
CA LEU A 691 -18.00 -3.68 -30.76
C LEU A 691 -18.77 -4.43 -29.67
N LEU A 692 -18.38 -4.27 -28.41
CA LEU A 692 -19.06 -4.96 -27.31
C LEU A 692 -20.39 -4.26 -27.00
N THR A 693 -21.51 -4.99 -27.11
CA THR A 693 -22.86 -4.45 -26.98
C THR A 693 -23.61 -4.90 -25.73
N ALA A 694 -23.11 -5.90 -25.03
CA ALA A 694 -23.77 -6.46 -23.84
C ALA A 694 -22.77 -6.86 -22.76
N LEU A 695 -23.20 -6.76 -21.50
CA LEU A 695 -22.44 -7.29 -20.36
C LEU A 695 -22.77 -8.77 -20.13
N PRO A 696 -21.86 -9.55 -19.52
CA PRO A 696 -22.10 -10.94 -19.19
C PRO A 696 -23.06 -11.10 -18.01
N GLU A 697 -23.62 -12.27 -17.80
CA GLU A 697 -24.44 -12.53 -16.64
C GLU A 697 -23.56 -12.70 -15.38
N ALA A 698 -23.69 -11.75 -14.40
CA ALA A 698 -22.85 -11.68 -13.21
C ALA A 698 -23.69 -11.26 -11.97
N PRO A 699 -24.29 -12.24 -11.26
CA PRO A 699 -25.26 -11.95 -10.19
C PRO A 699 -24.66 -11.29 -8.94
N LYS A 700 -23.34 -11.33 -8.77
CA LYS A 700 -22.62 -10.71 -7.62
C LYS A 700 -21.87 -9.46 -7.97
N LEU A 701 -22.18 -8.82 -9.09
CA LEU A 701 -21.44 -7.66 -9.56
C LEU A 701 -21.66 -6.46 -8.63
N ILE A 702 -20.57 -5.92 -8.11
CA ILE A 702 -20.54 -4.81 -7.13
C ILE A 702 -20.06 -3.53 -7.78
N VAL A 703 -19.05 -3.62 -8.66
CA VAL A 703 -18.39 -2.45 -9.25
C VAL A 703 -18.36 -2.56 -10.76
N ILE A 704 -18.85 -1.53 -11.45
CA ILE A 704 -18.71 -1.36 -12.89
C ILE A 704 -17.94 -0.08 -13.19
N ARG A 705 -16.90 -0.21 -14.03
CA ARG A 705 -16.17 0.92 -14.61
C ARG A 705 -16.18 0.82 -16.12
N LEU A 706 -16.92 1.71 -16.77
CA LEU A 706 -16.99 1.78 -18.21
C LEU A 706 -16.42 3.10 -18.74
N LYS A 707 -15.60 2.95 -19.79
CA LYS A 707 -15.21 4.08 -20.63
C LYS A 707 -15.42 3.69 -22.08
N GLU A 708 -16.27 4.42 -22.80
CA GLU A 708 -16.65 4.16 -24.18
C GLU A 708 -16.74 5.45 -24.99
N GLU A 709 -16.67 5.34 -26.31
CA GLU A 709 -16.85 6.47 -27.18
C GLU A 709 -18.33 6.83 -27.29
N LYS A 710 -19.20 5.84 -27.54
CA LYS A 710 -20.66 5.98 -27.65
C LYS A 710 -21.33 5.22 -26.52
N ALA A 711 -22.38 5.79 -25.93
CA ALA A 711 -23.09 5.24 -24.78
C ALA A 711 -23.87 3.92 -25.04
N GLN A 712 -23.27 2.98 -25.75
CA GLN A 712 -23.92 1.77 -26.21
C GLN A 712 -24.02 0.72 -25.10
N LEU A 713 -22.90 0.44 -24.46
CA LEU A 713 -22.82 -0.51 -23.35
C LEU A 713 -23.42 0.09 -22.07
N SER A 714 -23.18 1.39 -21.81
CA SER A 714 -23.78 2.12 -20.69
C SER A 714 -25.29 2.02 -20.67
N LEU A 715 -25.95 2.13 -21.82
CA LEU A 715 -27.41 2.01 -21.94
C LEU A 715 -27.92 0.61 -21.56
N THR A 716 -27.13 -0.44 -21.76
CA THR A 716 -27.53 -1.81 -21.41
C THR A 716 -27.50 -2.09 -19.92
N ILE A 717 -26.60 -1.42 -19.16
CA ILE A 717 -26.52 -1.54 -17.71
C ILE A 717 -27.86 -1.18 -17.07
N PHE A 718 -28.44 -0.08 -17.50
CA PHE A 718 -29.70 0.43 -16.94
C PHE A 718 -30.92 -0.47 -17.24
N ARG A 719 -30.78 -1.41 -18.18
CA ARG A 719 -31.80 -2.43 -18.49
C ARG A 719 -31.51 -3.78 -17.86
N SER A 720 -30.31 -3.96 -17.28
CA SER A 720 -29.84 -5.27 -16.79
C SER A 720 -30.29 -5.58 -15.37
N ARG A 721 -30.24 -6.87 -15.00
CA ARG A 721 -30.60 -7.36 -13.67
C ARG A 721 -29.57 -7.00 -12.60
N TYR A 722 -28.39 -6.48 -12.96
CA TYR A 722 -27.28 -6.19 -12.03
C TYR A 722 -27.53 -5.01 -11.11
N MET A 723 -28.43 -4.12 -11.46
CA MET A 723 -28.67 -2.88 -10.71
C MET A 723 -28.99 -3.09 -9.24
N SER A 724 -29.53 -4.25 -8.86
CA SER A 724 -29.86 -4.58 -7.47
C SER A 724 -28.64 -4.95 -6.61
N SER A 725 -27.56 -5.46 -7.23
CA SER A 725 -26.32 -5.84 -6.53
C SER A 725 -25.23 -4.78 -6.61
N LEU A 726 -25.35 -3.82 -7.55
CA LEU A 726 -24.35 -2.83 -7.86
C LEU A 726 -24.25 -1.76 -6.76
N ARG A 727 -23.04 -1.47 -6.32
CA ARG A 727 -22.73 -0.43 -5.32
C ARG A 727 -21.98 0.76 -5.90
N GLU A 728 -21.10 0.51 -6.86
CA GLU A 728 -20.27 1.55 -7.48
C GLU A 728 -20.43 1.52 -9.00
N LEU A 729 -20.76 2.68 -9.57
CA LEU A 729 -20.94 2.85 -11.02
C LEU A 729 -20.11 4.03 -11.52
N PHE A 730 -19.16 3.75 -12.42
CA PHE A 730 -18.30 4.74 -13.06
C PHE A 730 -18.52 4.65 -14.56
N LEU A 731 -19.10 5.73 -15.15
CA LEU A 731 -19.34 5.83 -16.58
C LEU A 731 -18.59 7.03 -17.15
N SER A 732 -17.86 6.83 -18.24
CA SER A 732 -17.24 7.91 -19.01
C SER A 732 -17.54 7.70 -20.49
N VAL A 733 -18.19 8.69 -21.12
CA VAL A 733 -18.60 8.68 -22.53
C VAL A 733 -17.96 9.86 -23.23
N SER A 734 -17.21 9.59 -24.29
CA SER A 734 -16.47 10.64 -25.02
C SER A 734 -17.34 11.36 -26.06
N ASP A 735 -18.28 10.66 -26.70
CA ASP A 735 -19.22 11.24 -27.64
C ASP A 735 -20.38 11.90 -26.88
N ARG A 736 -20.52 13.21 -27.07
CA ARG A 736 -21.50 14.04 -26.37
C ARG A 736 -22.83 14.17 -27.11
N GLU A 737 -23.02 13.48 -28.23
CA GLU A 737 -24.25 13.48 -28.97
C GLU A 737 -25.42 12.93 -28.13
N ALA A 738 -26.55 13.61 -28.18
CA ALA A 738 -27.71 13.22 -27.38
C ALA A 738 -28.34 11.94 -27.94
N THR A 739 -28.02 10.80 -27.39
CA THR A 739 -28.74 9.55 -27.59
C THR A 739 -30.06 9.59 -26.80
N PRO A 740 -31.15 8.92 -27.25
CA PRO A 740 -32.40 8.92 -26.51
C PRO A 740 -32.21 8.28 -25.12
N ALA A 741 -32.77 8.93 -24.09
CA ALA A 741 -32.72 8.45 -22.72
C ALA A 741 -33.28 7.02 -22.62
N PRO A 742 -32.62 6.13 -21.81
CA PRO A 742 -33.12 4.79 -21.61
C PRO A 742 -34.48 4.84 -20.89
N LYS A 743 -35.40 3.97 -21.28
CA LYS A 743 -36.62 3.71 -20.49
C LYS A 743 -36.17 2.95 -19.26
N LEU A 744 -36.22 3.59 -18.11
CA LEU A 744 -35.83 3.02 -16.81
C LEU A 744 -37.02 2.28 -16.22
N ASP A 745 -36.75 1.16 -15.57
CA ASP A 745 -37.74 0.38 -14.85
C ASP A 745 -37.97 1.03 -13.47
N GLU A 746 -39.12 1.71 -13.29
CA GLU A 746 -39.39 2.56 -12.12
C GLU A 746 -39.56 1.78 -10.80
N ASP A 747 -39.76 0.46 -10.87
CA ASP A 747 -40.06 -0.39 -9.71
C ASP A 747 -38.85 -1.11 -9.11
N ARG A 748 -37.63 -0.92 -9.63
CA ARG A 748 -36.42 -1.60 -9.14
C ARG A 748 -35.79 -0.89 -7.95
N GLU A 749 -35.50 -1.66 -6.91
CA GLU A 749 -34.60 -1.25 -5.83
C GLU A 749 -33.14 -1.22 -6.33
N VAL A 750 -32.45 -0.13 -6.05
CA VAL A 750 -31.07 0.11 -6.45
C VAL A 750 -30.24 0.36 -5.21
N SER A 751 -29.11 -0.36 -5.07
CA SER A 751 -28.24 -0.32 -3.89
C SER A 751 -26.98 0.53 -4.10
N LEU A 752 -27.00 1.48 -5.06
CA LEU A 752 -25.84 2.30 -5.40
C LEU A 752 -25.44 3.22 -4.25
N SER A 753 -24.18 3.19 -3.88
CA SER A 753 -23.57 4.07 -2.89
C SER A 753 -22.62 5.11 -3.50
N GLU A 754 -22.04 4.82 -4.68
CA GLU A 754 -21.11 5.70 -5.38
C GLU A 754 -21.42 5.73 -6.87
N ILE A 755 -21.56 6.94 -7.43
CA ILE A 755 -21.76 7.15 -8.87
C ILE A 755 -20.80 8.23 -9.36
N LYS A 756 -20.06 7.92 -10.44
CA LYS A 756 -19.25 8.90 -11.16
C LYS A 756 -19.62 8.89 -12.64
N LEU A 757 -20.04 10.04 -13.12
CA LEU A 757 -20.51 10.25 -14.49
C LEU A 757 -19.62 11.30 -15.17
N ASP A 758 -19.07 10.98 -16.32
CA ASP A 758 -18.32 11.91 -17.16
C ASP A 758 -18.82 11.84 -18.61
N GLY A 759 -19.30 12.97 -19.15
CA GLY A 759 -19.84 13.03 -20.50
C GLY A 759 -21.17 12.29 -20.72
N CYS A 760 -21.88 11.90 -19.67
CA CYS A 760 -23.09 11.07 -19.73
C CYS A 760 -24.36 11.87 -20.03
N ASN A 761 -24.36 12.67 -21.09
CA ASN A 761 -25.48 13.53 -21.49
C ASN A 761 -26.80 12.78 -21.79
N PHE A 762 -26.71 11.51 -22.20
CA PHE A 762 -27.87 10.66 -22.47
C PHE A 762 -28.76 10.40 -21.24
N LEU A 763 -28.25 10.60 -20.03
CA LEU A 763 -28.99 10.46 -18.77
C LEU A 763 -29.82 11.73 -18.48
N PHE A 764 -29.49 12.87 -19.08
CA PHE A 764 -30.04 14.19 -18.79
C PHE A 764 -30.60 14.85 -20.07
N PRO A 765 -31.78 14.45 -20.54
CA PRO A 765 -32.36 15.01 -21.79
C PRO A 765 -32.66 16.51 -21.69
N SER A 766 -32.26 17.25 -22.73
CA SER A 766 -32.30 18.72 -22.78
C SER A 766 -33.66 19.32 -23.03
N SER A 767 -34.73 18.54 -23.27
CA SER A 767 -36.09 19.05 -23.61
C SER A 767 -37.10 18.73 -22.50
N PRO A 768 -37.91 19.70 -22.02
CA PRO A 768 -39.05 19.38 -21.15
C PRO A 768 -40.10 18.58 -21.93
N PRO A 769 -40.64 17.47 -21.44
CA PRO A 769 -41.27 17.40 -20.14
C PRO A 769 -40.70 16.26 -19.26
N ARG A 770 -40.32 16.61 -18.05
CA ARG A 770 -39.94 15.77 -16.92
C ARG A 770 -38.63 14.95 -17.12
N PRO A 771 -37.63 15.18 -16.29
CA PRO A 771 -36.52 14.24 -16.19
C PRO A 771 -37.13 12.86 -15.96
N ALA A 772 -36.55 11.84 -16.57
CA ALA A 772 -36.94 10.46 -16.29
C ALA A 772 -36.94 10.26 -14.78
N ALA A 773 -38.13 10.25 -14.16
CA ALA A 773 -38.32 10.26 -12.71
C ALA A 773 -37.55 9.09 -12.03
N GLY A 774 -37.24 8.04 -12.81
CA GLY A 774 -36.49 6.88 -12.37
C GLY A 774 -35.02 7.14 -12.05
N VAL A 775 -34.29 8.04 -12.74
CA VAL A 775 -32.85 8.29 -12.47
C VAL A 775 -32.63 8.88 -11.08
N TRP A 776 -33.54 9.77 -10.66
CA TRP A 776 -33.42 10.45 -9.36
C TRP A 776 -33.72 9.55 -8.16
N LYS A 777 -34.46 8.47 -8.34
CA LYS A 777 -34.65 7.44 -7.30
C LYS A 777 -33.33 6.77 -6.93
N TRP A 778 -32.38 6.69 -7.85
CA TRP A 778 -31.07 6.05 -7.61
C TRP A 778 -30.15 6.91 -6.77
N PHE A 779 -30.38 8.21 -6.75
CA PHE A 779 -29.58 9.15 -5.97
C PHE A 779 -29.96 9.22 -4.49
N GLY A 780 -31.12 8.64 -4.11
CA GLY A 780 -31.65 8.76 -2.76
C GLY A 780 -30.82 8.05 -1.65
N GLN A 781 -29.93 7.12 -2.01
CA GLN A 781 -29.08 6.38 -1.07
C GLN A 781 -27.57 6.61 -1.32
N LEU A 782 -27.23 7.53 -2.22
CA LEU A 782 -25.83 7.79 -2.56
C LEU A 782 -25.07 8.42 -1.41
N VAL A 783 -23.83 7.95 -1.23
CA VAL A 783 -22.84 8.51 -0.32
C VAL A 783 -21.88 9.44 -1.07
N ASP A 784 -21.56 9.11 -2.35
CA ASP A 784 -20.67 9.89 -3.20
C ASP A 784 -21.25 10.01 -4.62
N LEU A 785 -21.33 11.26 -5.11
CA LEU A 785 -21.82 11.58 -6.46
C LEU A 785 -20.85 12.56 -7.13
N GLU A 786 -20.25 12.14 -8.23
CA GLU A 786 -19.38 12.99 -9.05
C GLU A 786 -19.94 13.05 -10.48
N ILE A 787 -20.26 14.27 -10.95
CA ILE A 787 -20.72 14.51 -12.33
C ILE A 787 -19.77 15.48 -13.00
N LYS A 788 -19.23 15.09 -14.16
CA LYS A 788 -18.33 15.89 -14.98
C LYS A 788 -18.79 15.92 -16.43
N SER A 789 -18.52 17.03 -17.11
CA SER A 789 -18.71 17.15 -18.57
C SER A 789 -20.12 16.74 -19.05
N CYS A 790 -21.16 16.85 -18.23
CA CYS A 790 -22.55 16.55 -18.58
C CYS A 790 -23.30 17.84 -18.87
N ASP A 791 -23.12 18.39 -20.07
CA ASP A 791 -23.60 19.70 -20.48
C ASP A 791 -25.14 19.75 -20.57
N SER A 792 -25.82 18.62 -20.68
CA SER A 792 -27.28 18.48 -20.70
C SER A 792 -27.93 18.60 -19.32
N LEU A 793 -27.18 18.57 -18.25
CA LEU A 793 -27.68 18.73 -16.88
C LEU A 793 -27.92 20.23 -16.60
N ILE A 794 -29.10 20.74 -16.94
CA ILE A 794 -29.45 22.16 -16.79
C ILE A 794 -30.07 22.46 -15.42
N TYR A 795 -30.75 21.51 -14.83
CA TYR A 795 -31.40 21.64 -13.53
C TYR A 795 -31.11 20.50 -12.60
N TRP A 796 -30.80 20.82 -11.36
CA TRP A 796 -30.73 19.88 -10.26
C TRP A 796 -32.13 19.80 -9.60
N PRO A 797 -32.71 18.61 -9.33
CA PRO A 797 -34.03 18.48 -8.75
C PRO A 797 -34.09 18.93 -7.29
#